data_0a864d804c294b132c9dc827e0b010ea
#
_entry.id   0a864d804c294b132c9dc827e0b010ea
#
_cell.length_a   1.000
_cell.length_b   1.000
_cell.length_c   1.000
_cell.angle_alpha   90.00
_cell.angle_beta   90.00
_cell.angle_gamma   90.00
#
_symmetry.space_group_name_H-M   'P 1'
#
loop_
_entity.id
_entity.type
_entity.pdbx_description
1 polymer ?
#
loop_
_entity_poly.entity_id
_entity_poly.type
_entity_poly.pdbx_seq_one_letter_code
_entity_poly.pdbx_strand_id
1 'polypeptide(L)'
;MNKILNIILILCINLISFEALSDPIHKIIISGNKRVETDTIREYMNIKLNQEFSSEEKDKILKNLYATNLFDQVGVNFDDGILQVTVRENLFISEVELKGNKKIKSDILEAEMLTHSGESLKEYKINSDVKTITELYQRMGRFGVNVKPVITNLANNRVKVTFDIKEGPKIAITNIYFAGNTHYTDSELKDVILTKEKNLLSFLTSNDIYDPAKVEQDKILLQRFYQSVGFADCRVISAITELVSTKDGFIVTYSIDEGQKYNFGEMTVKNEVAGVTKEEILALIPNRTGDLFNIEKVQLTVDTISNFLNIRGFSRADVEPILNVNTHNGTVDVIFVIEKVAREYINKINIVGNVKTEDHVIRRELKFDEGDALSKNKIDRALRNLRNLNYFSDDLSIYASETETSDRVDVNVEVADKSTSNIGFELGYDSTGGTFGRISFIERNLVGTGRTLNAGIRTAKKSIYYNIGIIDPYFLDHDFTLGTNLYHSEDGKGSSFGSFEKQKYSLKSSGASVSLGYDIFEDLTHQIEYAIKREKMKTGIASNAIYFKEQEGKFVSSSIGHTLTYDQLDNIVSPKNGYLLTGTQIYTGLGGDNKNIKHEATAKFYKSFVDNQYTLNFTVSGGHIQGVGGKKVRLTDRFNLGGHSLRGFDQAGIGPRAKKNPASVGNVKDSDGESLGGQKYYTITAELFKPLNFLPKEIDVKGSIFLDIGALWDADSKTDYGYFNDKSPRASVGFGFLLDTKFAPIRFDFGFPIRKKHYDQRQMFNLRFVTEL
;
A
#
# COMPACT_ATOMS: atom_id res chain seq x y z
N MET A 1 -43.96 -86.28 -32.10
CA MET A 1 -44.40 -85.17 -31.23
C MET A 1 -44.05 -85.35 -29.74
N ASN A 2 -43.84 -86.57 -29.25
CA ASN A 2 -43.52 -86.79 -27.82
C ASN A 2 -42.04 -86.60 -27.37
N LYS A 3 -41.06 -86.47 -28.27
CA LYS A 3 -39.68 -86.24 -27.85
C LYS A 3 -39.26 -84.75 -27.69
N ILE A 4 -40.01 -83.85 -28.31
CA ILE A 4 -39.82 -82.43 -28.24
C ILE A 4 -40.45 -81.83 -26.93
N LEU A 5 -41.57 -82.43 -26.52
CA LEU A 5 -42.28 -82.02 -25.30
C LEU A 5 -41.51 -82.38 -24.04
N ASN A 6 -40.71 -83.48 -24.02
CA ASN A 6 -39.85 -83.86 -22.89
C ASN A 6 -38.58 -83.03 -22.79
N ILE A 7 -38.09 -82.53 -23.92
CA ILE A 7 -36.90 -81.63 -23.90
C ILE A 7 -37.28 -80.22 -23.38
N ILE A 8 -38.51 -79.77 -23.75
CA ILE A 8 -39.00 -78.46 -23.22
C ILE A 8 -39.32 -78.55 -21.71
N LEU A 9 -39.83 -79.69 -21.25
CA LEU A 9 -40.10 -79.91 -19.80
C LEU A 9 -38.83 -80.04 -19.00
N ILE A 10 -37.72 -80.62 -19.50
CA ILE A 10 -36.41 -80.67 -18.87
C ILE A 10 -35.74 -79.36 -18.92
N LEU A 11 -35.97 -78.53 -19.95
CA LEU A 11 -35.42 -77.15 -20.03
C LEU A 11 -36.14 -76.17 -19.07
N CYS A 12 -37.46 -76.38 -18.84
CA CYS A 12 -38.22 -75.58 -17.88
C CYS A 12 -37.92 -75.91 -16.39
N ILE A 13 -37.45 -77.13 -16.09
CA ILE A 13 -37.12 -77.54 -14.74
C ILE A 13 -35.70 -77.01 -14.32
N ASN A 14 -34.85 -76.65 -15.30
CA ASN A 14 -33.53 -76.03 -15.00
C ASN A 14 -33.58 -74.51 -14.92
N LEU A 15 -34.71 -73.83 -15.01
CA LEU A 15 -34.91 -72.39 -14.85
C LEU A 15 -35.56 -72.03 -13.51
N ILE A 16 -35.71 -72.96 -12.57
CA ILE A 16 -36.02 -72.61 -11.21
C ILE A 16 -34.65 -72.20 -10.55
N SER A 17 -34.42 -70.94 -10.67
CA SER A 17 -33.38 -70.32 -9.83
C SER A 17 -33.72 -70.68 -8.40
N PHE A 18 -32.83 -71.45 -7.75
CA PHE A 18 -32.82 -71.58 -6.32
C PHE A 18 -32.52 -70.15 -5.76
N GLU A 19 -33.57 -69.36 -5.50
CA GLU A 19 -33.43 -68.29 -4.55
C GLU A 19 -32.96 -68.96 -3.26
N ALA A 20 -31.72 -68.79 -2.88
CA ALA A 20 -31.23 -69.16 -1.56
C ALA A 20 -32.13 -68.43 -0.57
N LEU A 21 -32.99 -69.16 0.15
CA LEU A 21 -33.72 -68.63 1.28
C LEU A 21 -32.64 -68.03 2.23
N SER A 22 -32.58 -66.70 2.27
CA SER A 22 -31.69 -66.02 3.21
C SER A 22 -32.38 -66.12 4.59
N ASP A 23 -31.71 -66.67 5.56
CA ASP A 23 -32.23 -66.73 6.92
C ASP A 23 -32.42 -65.31 7.49
N PRO A 24 -33.54 -65.05 8.18
CA PRO A 24 -33.77 -63.76 8.82
C PRO A 24 -32.78 -63.52 9.96
N ILE A 25 -32.36 -62.27 10.16
CA ILE A 25 -31.42 -61.86 11.23
C ILE A 25 -32.16 -61.96 12.58
N HIS A 26 -31.84 -62.98 13.38
CA HIS A 26 -32.37 -63.12 14.72
C HIS A 26 -31.56 -62.42 15.81
N LYS A 27 -30.27 -62.24 15.60
CA LYS A 27 -29.36 -61.59 16.54
C LYS A 27 -28.23 -60.83 15.84
N ILE A 28 -27.90 -59.69 16.36
CA ILE A 28 -26.74 -58.87 15.90
C ILE A 28 -25.73 -58.83 17.03
N ILE A 29 -24.50 -59.28 16.75
CA ILE A 29 -23.38 -59.24 17.68
C ILE A 29 -22.32 -58.28 17.06
N ILE A 30 -21.98 -57.20 17.81
CA ILE A 30 -20.96 -56.25 17.41
C ILE A 30 -19.79 -56.42 18.38
N SER A 31 -18.59 -56.52 17.85
CA SER A 31 -17.38 -56.72 18.62
C SER A 31 -16.21 -55.90 18.07
N GLY A 32 -15.25 -55.58 18.92
CA GLY A 32 -14.03 -54.86 18.59
C GLY A 32 -14.15 -53.33 18.75
N ASN A 33 -15.34 -52.81 19.03
CA ASN A 33 -15.53 -51.40 19.35
C ASN A 33 -14.98 -51.05 20.76
N LYS A 34 -14.38 -49.89 20.91
CA LYS A 34 -13.82 -49.40 22.17
C LYS A 34 -14.33 -48.02 22.56
N ARG A 35 -14.49 -47.15 21.59
CA ARG A 35 -14.92 -45.74 21.73
C ARG A 35 -16.33 -45.54 21.23
N VAL A 36 -16.67 -46.16 20.09
CA VAL A 36 -17.99 -46.03 19.47
C VAL A 36 -18.95 -47.01 20.16
N GLU A 37 -20.05 -46.51 20.68
CA GLU A 37 -21.07 -47.32 21.34
C GLU A 37 -21.70 -48.32 20.36
N THR A 38 -22.04 -49.49 20.86
CA THR A 38 -22.66 -50.59 20.05
C THR A 38 -23.94 -50.13 19.38
N ASP A 39 -24.76 -49.34 20.05
CA ASP A 39 -26.01 -48.83 19.50
C ASP A 39 -25.80 -47.83 18.36
N THR A 40 -24.77 -46.97 18.43
CA THR A 40 -24.36 -46.07 17.35
C THR A 40 -23.92 -46.86 16.12
N ILE A 41 -23.15 -47.94 16.30
CA ILE A 41 -22.72 -48.80 15.20
C ILE A 41 -23.93 -49.44 14.55
N ARG A 42 -24.90 -49.92 15.36
CA ARG A 42 -26.15 -50.52 14.87
C ARG A 42 -26.96 -49.50 14.05
N GLU A 43 -27.03 -48.29 14.50
CA GLU A 43 -27.72 -47.21 13.76
C GLU A 43 -27.08 -46.96 12.39
N TYR A 44 -25.76 -46.86 12.30
CA TYR A 44 -25.03 -46.70 11.04
C TYR A 44 -25.18 -47.90 10.12
N MET A 45 -25.33 -49.11 10.62
CA MET A 45 -25.59 -50.29 9.79
C MET A 45 -26.95 -50.23 9.12
N ASN A 46 -27.91 -49.49 9.68
CA ASN A 46 -29.29 -49.34 9.20
C ASN A 46 -29.98 -50.65 8.90
N ILE A 47 -29.87 -51.63 9.79
CA ILE A 47 -30.47 -52.98 9.69
C ILE A 47 -31.41 -53.24 10.83
N LYS A 48 -32.51 -53.95 10.57
CA LYS A 48 -33.52 -54.32 11.54
C LYS A 48 -33.48 -55.85 11.83
N LEU A 49 -33.84 -56.26 13.05
CA LEU A 49 -34.08 -57.66 13.37
C LEU A 49 -35.23 -58.18 12.54
N ASN A 50 -35.17 -59.45 12.18
CA ASN A 50 -36.11 -60.18 11.31
C ASN A 50 -36.10 -59.75 9.84
N GLN A 51 -35.08 -59.03 9.41
CA GLN A 51 -34.82 -58.72 8.01
C GLN A 51 -34.02 -59.85 7.36
N GLU A 52 -34.32 -60.23 6.13
CA GLU A 52 -33.52 -61.16 5.35
C GLU A 52 -32.12 -60.61 5.06
N PHE A 53 -31.08 -61.44 5.21
CA PHE A 53 -29.70 -60.99 4.99
C PHE A 53 -29.19 -61.48 3.62
N SER A 54 -28.90 -60.55 2.74
CA SER A 54 -28.36 -60.82 1.39
C SER A 54 -26.92 -60.28 1.25
N SER A 55 -26.25 -60.66 0.16
CA SER A 55 -24.93 -60.12 -0.17
C SER A 55 -24.98 -58.59 -0.41
N GLU A 56 -26.10 -58.07 -0.92
CA GLU A 56 -26.30 -56.63 -1.10
C GLU A 56 -26.38 -55.87 0.23
N GLU A 57 -27.05 -56.51 1.25
CA GLU A 57 -27.14 -55.92 2.58
C GLU A 57 -25.76 -55.90 3.28
N LYS A 58 -24.93 -56.96 3.08
CA LYS A 58 -23.54 -56.96 3.50
C LYS A 58 -22.74 -55.80 2.95
N ASP A 59 -22.86 -55.56 1.65
CA ASP A 59 -22.15 -54.47 0.97
C ASP A 59 -22.65 -53.10 1.44
N LYS A 60 -23.93 -52.95 1.74
CA LYS A 60 -24.50 -51.71 2.30
C LYS A 60 -23.97 -51.45 3.70
N ILE A 61 -23.90 -52.46 4.56
CA ILE A 61 -23.28 -52.33 5.92
C ILE A 61 -21.84 -51.84 5.79
N LEU A 62 -21.06 -52.52 4.93
CA LEU A 62 -19.65 -52.18 4.75
C LEU A 62 -19.51 -50.72 4.24
N LYS A 63 -20.31 -50.34 3.24
CA LYS A 63 -20.32 -48.97 2.72
C LYS A 63 -20.70 -47.96 3.78
N ASN A 64 -21.77 -48.19 4.51
CA ASN A 64 -22.29 -47.29 5.53
C ASN A 64 -21.26 -47.11 6.65
N LEU A 65 -20.68 -48.21 7.16
CA LEU A 65 -19.70 -48.15 8.24
C LEU A 65 -18.35 -47.48 7.81
N TYR A 66 -17.86 -47.78 6.59
CA TYR A 66 -16.68 -47.11 6.06
C TYR A 66 -16.91 -45.62 5.73
N ALA A 67 -18.12 -45.26 5.27
CA ALA A 67 -18.48 -43.87 4.99
C ALA A 67 -18.41 -42.97 6.24
N THR A 68 -18.56 -43.53 7.44
CA THR A 68 -18.42 -42.79 8.69
C THR A 68 -16.98 -42.36 8.99
N ASN A 69 -15.97 -42.94 8.33
CA ASN A 69 -14.54 -42.78 8.64
C ASN A 69 -14.15 -43.17 10.10
N LEU A 70 -15.00 -43.87 10.84
CA LEU A 70 -14.76 -44.29 12.22
C LEU A 70 -13.98 -45.60 12.30
N PHE A 71 -14.00 -46.40 11.24
CA PHE A 71 -13.48 -47.78 11.24
C PHE A 71 -12.38 -47.94 10.17
N ASP A 72 -11.30 -48.62 10.57
CA ASP A 72 -10.19 -49.02 9.71
C ASP A 72 -10.47 -50.39 9.05
N GLN A 73 -11.08 -51.30 9.80
CA GLN A 73 -11.51 -52.59 9.30
C GLN A 73 -12.91 -52.93 9.80
N VAL A 74 -13.70 -53.45 8.90
CA VAL A 74 -15.07 -53.95 9.18
C VAL A 74 -15.17 -55.35 8.58
N GLY A 75 -15.39 -56.31 9.45
CA GLY A 75 -15.71 -57.68 9.07
C GLY A 75 -17.20 -57.93 9.29
N VAL A 76 -17.91 -58.48 8.28
CA VAL A 76 -19.30 -58.84 8.40
C VAL A 76 -19.44 -60.33 8.08
N ASN A 77 -19.85 -61.11 9.05
CA ASN A 77 -20.12 -62.55 8.93
C ASN A 77 -21.56 -62.84 9.32
N PHE A 78 -22.21 -63.72 8.60
CA PHE A 78 -23.60 -64.16 8.89
C PHE A 78 -23.65 -65.67 8.91
N ASP A 79 -24.09 -66.27 9.99
CA ASP A 79 -24.20 -67.68 10.17
C ASP A 79 -25.38 -68.02 11.12
N ASP A 80 -26.25 -68.97 10.71
CA ASP A 80 -27.39 -69.47 11.47
C ASP A 80 -28.25 -68.33 12.10
N GLY A 81 -28.60 -67.32 11.30
CA GLY A 81 -29.43 -66.16 11.74
C GLY A 81 -28.72 -65.15 12.64
N ILE A 82 -27.42 -65.31 12.87
CA ILE A 82 -26.62 -64.40 13.68
C ILE A 82 -25.71 -63.54 12.79
N LEU A 83 -25.96 -62.23 12.79
CA LEU A 83 -25.11 -61.27 12.11
C LEU A 83 -24.00 -60.83 13.05
N GLN A 84 -22.77 -61.26 12.77
CA GLN A 84 -21.60 -60.89 13.52
C GLN A 84 -20.81 -59.80 12.78
N VAL A 85 -20.71 -58.61 13.39
CA VAL A 85 -19.97 -57.49 12.84
C VAL A 85 -18.75 -57.23 13.75
N THR A 86 -17.57 -57.38 13.18
CA THR A 86 -16.31 -57.07 13.87
C THR A 86 -15.74 -55.78 13.31
N VAL A 87 -15.52 -54.82 14.18
CA VAL A 87 -14.98 -53.52 13.79
C VAL A 87 -13.62 -53.27 14.44
N ARG A 88 -12.72 -52.63 13.72
CA ARG A 88 -11.52 -52.01 14.24
C ARG A 88 -11.62 -50.50 14.02
N GLU A 89 -11.73 -49.77 15.11
CA GLU A 89 -11.89 -48.33 15.06
C GLU A 89 -10.61 -47.65 14.61
N ASN A 90 -10.76 -46.61 13.81
CA ASN A 90 -9.69 -45.70 13.52
C ASN A 90 -9.18 -45.02 14.80
N LEU A 91 -7.89 -44.78 14.87
CA LEU A 91 -7.31 -43.93 15.90
C LEU A 91 -7.82 -42.50 15.74
N PHE A 92 -8.21 -41.88 16.83
CA PHE A 92 -8.82 -40.57 16.86
C PHE A 92 -7.87 -39.56 17.47
N ILE A 93 -7.63 -38.44 16.76
CA ILE A 93 -6.73 -37.40 17.23
C ILE A 93 -7.42 -36.58 18.31
N SER A 94 -6.97 -36.74 19.53
CA SER A 94 -7.46 -35.97 20.69
C SER A 94 -6.82 -34.58 20.76
N GLU A 95 -5.55 -34.49 20.39
CA GLU A 95 -4.77 -33.26 20.50
C GLU A 95 -3.66 -33.27 19.45
N VAL A 96 -3.45 -32.10 18.81
CA VAL A 96 -2.29 -31.80 17.97
C VAL A 96 -1.43 -30.81 18.72
N GLU A 97 -0.14 -31.11 18.87
CA GLU A 97 0.83 -30.30 19.61
C GLU A 97 2.02 -29.97 18.70
N LEU A 98 2.41 -28.71 18.66
CA LEU A 98 3.61 -28.23 18.01
C LEU A 98 4.69 -27.94 19.06
N LYS A 99 5.86 -28.55 18.92
CA LYS A 99 6.99 -28.37 19.84
C LYS A 99 8.22 -27.87 19.09
N GLY A 100 8.93 -26.91 19.66
CA GLY A 100 10.20 -26.41 19.13
C GLY A 100 10.08 -25.28 18.12
N ASN A 101 8.90 -24.88 17.72
CA ASN A 101 8.59 -23.79 16.77
C ASN A 101 8.73 -22.40 17.42
N LYS A 102 9.97 -21.96 17.65
CA LYS A 102 10.26 -20.65 18.27
C LYS A 102 10.16 -19.47 17.31
N LYS A 103 10.27 -19.71 16.02
CA LYS A 103 10.34 -18.67 14.97
C LYS A 103 9.03 -18.47 14.21
N ILE A 104 8.24 -19.53 14.11
CA ILE A 104 6.88 -19.44 13.54
C ILE A 104 5.90 -19.71 14.67
N LYS A 105 4.89 -18.87 14.81
CA LYS A 105 3.85 -19.06 15.82
C LYS A 105 3.00 -20.27 15.48
N SER A 106 2.47 -20.95 16.51
CA SER A 106 1.66 -22.16 16.31
C SER A 106 0.40 -21.91 15.52
N ASP A 107 -0.26 -20.76 15.72
CA ASP A 107 -1.45 -20.34 14.96
C ASP A 107 -1.23 -20.29 13.44
N ILE A 108 -0.05 -19.82 13.00
CA ILE A 108 0.32 -19.78 11.59
C ILE A 108 0.53 -21.19 11.03
N LEU A 109 1.22 -22.06 11.79
CA LEU A 109 1.45 -23.44 11.36
C LEU A 109 0.15 -24.23 11.30
N GLU A 110 -0.70 -24.10 12.32
CA GLU A 110 -1.99 -24.79 12.41
C GLU A 110 -2.96 -24.39 11.29
N ALA A 111 -2.90 -23.14 10.84
CA ALA A 111 -3.72 -22.66 9.72
C ALA A 111 -3.37 -23.31 8.37
N GLU A 112 -2.13 -23.75 8.20
CA GLU A 112 -1.61 -24.36 6.96
C GLU A 112 -1.63 -25.90 7.01
N MET A 113 -1.90 -26.49 8.19
CA MET A 113 -1.91 -27.93 8.38
C MET A 113 -3.25 -28.57 8.03
N LEU A 114 -3.20 -29.83 7.59
CA LEU A 114 -4.39 -30.66 7.29
C LEU A 114 -4.84 -31.50 8.49
N THR A 115 -3.98 -31.70 9.49
CA THR A 115 -4.26 -32.51 10.66
C THR A 115 -4.80 -31.65 11.79
N HIS A 116 -6.04 -31.92 12.19
CA HIS A 116 -6.69 -31.20 13.29
C HIS A 116 -7.14 -32.15 14.42
N SER A 117 -7.32 -31.62 15.62
CA SER A 117 -7.96 -32.34 16.71
C SER A 117 -9.43 -32.61 16.36
N GLY A 118 -9.94 -33.77 16.78
CA GLY A 118 -11.32 -34.14 16.48
C GLY A 118 -11.50 -35.00 15.22
N GLU A 119 -10.43 -35.38 14.54
CA GLU A 119 -10.47 -36.20 13.32
C GLU A 119 -9.84 -37.58 13.51
N SER A 120 -10.10 -38.48 12.55
CA SER A 120 -9.42 -39.79 12.48
C SER A 120 -7.98 -39.61 12.01
N LEU A 121 -7.06 -40.34 12.63
CA LEU A 121 -5.65 -40.35 12.25
C LEU A 121 -5.46 -40.85 10.82
N LYS A 122 -4.83 -40.06 9.95
CA LYS A 122 -4.48 -40.45 8.59
C LYS A 122 -3.00 -40.13 8.32
N GLU A 123 -2.20 -41.14 8.04
CA GLU A 123 -0.74 -40.96 7.82
C GLU A 123 -0.43 -40.00 6.70
N TYR A 124 -1.21 -39.98 5.62
CA TYR A 124 -0.95 -39.09 4.50
C TYR A 124 -1.12 -37.60 4.90
N LYS A 125 -2.05 -37.27 5.82
CA LYS A 125 -2.19 -35.90 6.34
C LYS A 125 -0.96 -35.50 7.14
N ILE A 126 -0.50 -36.40 8.05
CA ILE A 126 0.69 -36.15 8.87
C ILE A 126 1.92 -35.94 7.98
N ASN A 127 2.11 -36.77 6.95
CA ASN A 127 3.23 -36.65 6.04
C ASN A 127 3.15 -35.36 5.21
N SER A 128 1.95 -34.97 4.79
CA SER A 128 1.71 -33.67 4.14
C SER A 128 2.06 -32.51 5.04
N ASP A 129 1.64 -32.56 6.33
CA ASP A 129 1.93 -31.50 7.28
C ASP A 129 3.42 -31.39 7.60
N VAL A 130 4.12 -32.52 7.72
CA VAL A 130 5.60 -32.53 7.84
C VAL A 130 6.23 -31.78 6.66
N LYS A 131 5.74 -32.01 5.45
CA LYS A 131 6.24 -31.34 4.25
C LYS A 131 5.89 -29.84 4.30
N THR A 132 4.66 -29.48 4.58
CA THR A 132 4.20 -28.08 4.68
C THR A 132 4.99 -27.31 5.73
N ILE A 133 5.16 -27.87 6.94
CA ILE A 133 5.96 -27.24 7.99
C ILE A 133 7.41 -27.07 7.52
N THR A 134 7.99 -28.10 6.90
CA THR A 134 9.36 -28.06 6.37
C THR A 134 9.51 -26.94 5.34
N GLU A 135 8.60 -26.83 4.38
CA GLU A 135 8.60 -25.79 3.35
C GLU A 135 8.49 -24.38 3.93
N LEU A 136 7.63 -24.18 4.95
CA LEU A 136 7.49 -22.89 5.63
C LEU A 136 8.81 -22.46 6.29
N TYR A 137 9.51 -23.39 6.96
CA TYR A 137 10.82 -23.10 7.53
C TYR A 137 11.90 -22.87 6.46
N GLN A 138 11.86 -23.61 5.35
CA GLN A 138 12.78 -23.41 4.22
C GLN A 138 12.61 -22.03 3.58
N ARG A 139 11.37 -21.54 3.41
CA ARG A 139 11.10 -20.16 2.94
C ARG A 139 11.68 -19.09 3.87
N MET A 140 11.90 -19.42 5.15
CA MET A 140 12.62 -18.56 6.10
C MET A 140 14.14 -18.79 6.12
N GLY A 141 14.67 -19.57 5.17
CA GLY A 141 16.09 -19.87 5.04
C GLY A 141 16.62 -20.95 5.99
N ARG A 142 15.73 -21.73 6.61
CA ARG A 142 16.10 -22.77 7.57
C ARG A 142 16.04 -24.16 6.95
N PHE A 143 16.97 -24.45 6.04
CA PHE A 143 17.00 -25.71 5.30
C PHE A 143 17.40 -26.92 6.14
N GLY A 144 18.02 -26.70 7.29
CA GLY A 144 18.33 -27.76 8.27
C GLY A 144 17.18 -28.09 9.21
N VAL A 145 15.97 -27.65 8.93
CA VAL A 145 14.78 -27.99 9.74
C VAL A 145 14.51 -29.50 9.69
N ASN A 146 14.21 -30.04 10.84
CA ASN A 146 13.82 -31.46 10.98
C ASN A 146 12.51 -31.51 11.75
N VAL A 147 11.46 -32.00 11.09
CA VAL A 147 10.11 -32.14 11.67
C VAL A 147 9.83 -33.61 11.85
N LYS A 148 9.67 -34.05 13.09
CA LYS A 148 9.36 -35.45 13.43
C LYS A 148 7.97 -35.54 14.03
N PRO A 149 7.03 -36.25 13.39
CA PRO A 149 5.74 -36.53 13.98
C PRO A 149 5.92 -37.65 15.03
N VAL A 150 5.40 -37.43 16.21
CA VAL A 150 5.36 -38.40 17.33
C VAL A 150 3.93 -38.66 17.65
N ILE A 151 3.48 -39.91 17.47
CA ILE A 151 2.12 -40.34 17.77
C ILE A 151 2.17 -41.06 19.12
N THR A 152 1.48 -40.50 20.11
CA THR A 152 1.36 -41.09 21.46
C THR A 152 -0.02 -41.66 21.64
N ASN A 153 -0.11 -42.95 21.89
CA ASN A 153 -1.37 -43.64 22.18
C ASN A 153 -1.93 -43.21 23.55
N LEU A 154 -3.19 -42.89 23.57
CA LEU A 154 -3.98 -42.59 24.77
C LEU A 154 -5.04 -43.67 24.96
N ALA A 155 -5.73 -43.64 26.13
CA ALA A 155 -6.84 -44.54 26.35
C ALA A 155 -7.97 -44.39 25.33
N ASN A 156 -8.76 -45.44 25.09
CA ASN A 156 -9.95 -45.47 24.25
C ASN A 156 -9.72 -45.09 22.78
N ASN A 157 -8.73 -45.72 22.13
CA ASN A 157 -8.37 -45.49 20.73
C ASN A 157 -8.13 -44.01 20.35
N ARG A 158 -7.67 -43.19 21.32
CA ARG A 158 -7.24 -41.84 21.11
C ARG A 158 -5.75 -41.73 20.93
N VAL A 159 -5.32 -40.73 20.18
CA VAL A 159 -3.91 -40.43 20.02
C VAL A 159 -3.67 -38.92 20.18
N LYS A 160 -2.49 -38.62 20.67
CA LYS A 160 -1.91 -37.28 20.61
C LYS A 160 -0.86 -37.29 19.52
N VAL A 161 -0.94 -36.31 18.57
CA VAL A 161 0.05 -36.10 17.52
C VAL A 161 0.88 -34.90 17.92
N THR A 162 2.18 -35.13 18.13
CA THR A 162 3.14 -34.05 18.42
C THR A 162 4.11 -33.91 17.26
N PHE A 163 4.19 -32.73 16.64
CA PHE A 163 5.23 -32.40 15.67
C PHE A 163 6.42 -31.79 16.42
N ASP A 164 7.49 -32.58 16.58
CA ASP A 164 8.75 -32.13 17.19
C ASP A 164 9.62 -31.47 16.12
N ILE A 165 9.75 -30.12 16.22
CA ILE A 165 10.39 -29.27 15.22
C ILE A 165 11.76 -28.85 15.74
N LYS A 166 12.81 -29.23 15.01
CA LYS A 166 14.16 -28.71 15.19
C LYS A 166 14.43 -27.72 14.07
N GLU A 167 14.35 -26.42 14.36
CA GLU A 167 14.35 -25.36 13.35
C GLU A 167 15.63 -25.24 12.51
N GLY A 168 16.77 -25.70 12.99
CA GLY A 168 18.06 -25.55 12.32
C GLY A 168 18.57 -24.10 12.25
N PRO A 169 19.79 -23.87 11.80
CA PRO A 169 20.33 -22.53 11.57
C PRO A 169 19.71 -21.88 10.32
N LYS A 170 19.75 -20.54 10.27
CA LYS A 170 19.43 -19.79 9.06
C LYS A 170 20.64 -19.85 8.11
N ILE A 171 20.42 -20.23 6.87
CA ILE A 171 21.45 -20.34 5.84
C ILE A 171 21.23 -19.23 4.81
N ALA A 172 22.23 -18.39 4.62
CA ALA A 172 22.17 -17.27 3.69
C ALA A 172 22.87 -17.61 2.37
N ILE A 173 22.62 -16.81 1.33
CA ILE A 173 23.35 -16.86 0.07
C ILE A 173 24.67 -16.11 0.24
N THR A 174 25.77 -16.80 0.04
CA THR A 174 27.11 -16.21 0.18
C THR A 174 27.62 -15.59 -1.11
N ASN A 175 27.36 -16.23 -2.25
CA ASN A 175 27.82 -15.75 -3.55
C ASN A 175 26.77 -16.05 -4.63
N ILE A 176 26.70 -15.17 -5.61
CA ILE A 176 25.92 -15.33 -6.84
C ILE A 176 26.85 -15.14 -8.03
N TYR A 177 26.86 -16.11 -8.92
CA TYR A 177 27.68 -16.12 -10.12
C TYR A 177 26.80 -16.22 -11.38
N PHE A 178 27.32 -15.67 -12.47
CA PHE A 178 26.72 -15.80 -13.77
C PHE A 178 27.72 -16.45 -14.72
N ALA A 179 27.24 -17.30 -15.60
CA ALA A 179 28.04 -17.97 -16.62
C ALA A 179 27.40 -17.73 -17.98
N GLY A 180 28.19 -17.30 -18.96
CA GLY A 180 27.73 -16.99 -20.31
C GLY A 180 27.35 -15.52 -20.54
N ASN A 181 27.43 -14.67 -19.51
CA ASN A 181 27.20 -13.23 -19.59
C ASN A 181 28.43 -12.51 -20.17
N THR A 182 28.44 -12.29 -21.48
CA THR A 182 29.57 -11.63 -22.19
C THR A 182 29.41 -10.11 -22.32
N HIS A 183 28.15 -9.63 -22.35
CA HIS A 183 27.81 -8.21 -22.56
C HIS A 183 27.54 -7.42 -21.28
N TYR A 184 27.19 -8.10 -20.20
CA TYR A 184 26.88 -7.48 -18.92
C TYR A 184 27.70 -8.06 -17.79
N THR A 185 28.12 -7.24 -16.86
CA THR A 185 28.91 -7.68 -15.71
C THR A 185 28.03 -8.36 -14.66
N ASP A 186 28.62 -9.21 -13.83
CA ASP A 186 27.91 -9.82 -12.69
C ASP A 186 27.25 -8.79 -11.79
N SER A 187 27.86 -7.61 -11.61
CA SER A 187 27.33 -6.53 -10.78
C SER A 187 26.01 -5.97 -11.34
N GLU A 188 25.95 -5.75 -12.66
CA GLU A 188 24.74 -5.26 -13.33
C GLU A 188 23.61 -6.30 -13.25
N LEU A 189 23.94 -7.58 -13.46
CA LEU A 189 22.96 -8.66 -13.38
C LEU A 189 22.47 -8.91 -11.94
N LYS A 190 23.33 -8.73 -10.92
CA LYS A 190 22.93 -8.77 -9.50
C LYS A 190 21.92 -7.69 -9.13
N ASP A 191 21.91 -6.55 -9.85
CA ASP A 191 20.92 -5.51 -9.63
C ASP A 191 19.55 -5.86 -10.21
N VAL A 192 19.48 -6.68 -11.24
CA VAL A 192 18.24 -7.13 -11.89
C VAL A 192 17.49 -8.15 -11.05
N ILE A 193 18.19 -9.07 -10.37
CA ILE A 193 17.60 -10.20 -9.63
C ILE A 193 17.12 -9.80 -8.23
N LEU A 194 16.13 -10.55 -7.71
CA LEU A 194 15.60 -10.38 -6.35
C LEU A 194 16.51 -10.99 -5.28
N THR A 195 17.16 -12.10 -5.62
CA THR A 195 18.09 -12.80 -4.74
C THR A 195 19.35 -11.97 -4.52
N LYS A 196 19.75 -11.80 -3.25
CA LYS A 196 20.93 -10.97 -2.87
C LYS A 196 21.93 -11.77 -2.04
N GLU A 197 23.20 -11.39 -2.15
CA GLU A 197 24.28 -11.93 -1.32
C GLU A 197 24.22 -11.36 0.11
N LYS A 198 24.67 -12.17 1.08
CA LYS A 198 24.83 -11.74 2.47
C LYS A 198 25.79 -10.56 2.58
N ASN A 199 25.37 -9.50 3.24
CA ASN A 199 26.18 -8.30 3.51
C ASN A 199 26.09 -7.90 4.99
N LEU A 200 26.85 -6.87 5.40
CA LEU A 200 26.89 -6.39 6.79
C LEU A 200 25.53 -5.92 7.33
N LEU A 201 24.60 -5.57 6.44
CA LEU A 201 23.27 -5.05 6.80
C LEU A 201 22.16 -6.11 6.62
N SER A 202 22.53 -7.34 6.28
CA SER A 202 21.56 -8.44 6.08
C SER A 202 20.72 -8.77 7.32
N PHE A 203 21.12 -8.29 8.50
CA PHE A 203 20.32 -8.44 9.72
C PHE A 203 19.05 -7.56 9.72
N LEU A 204 19.00 -6.54 8.85
CA LEU A 204 17.84 -5.65 8.66
C LEU A 204 16.92 -6.11 7.52
N THR A 205 17.41 -7.00 6.64
CA THR A 205 16.71 -7.45 5.44
C THR A 205 16.63 -8.98 5.42
N SER A 206 15.70 -9.52 4.65
CA SER A 206 15.54 -10.97 4.47
C SER A 206 15.90 -11.43 3.06
N ASN A 207 16.53 -10.58 2.24
CA ASN A 207 16.79 -10.84 0.83
C ASN A 207 18.00 -11.72 0.58
N ASP A 208 18.83 -11.93 1.59
CA ASP A 208 19.96 -12.87 1.59
C ASP A 208 19.55 -14.32 1.86
N ILE A 209 18.25 -14.58 2.09
CA ILE A 209 17.75 -15.94 2.35
C ILE A 209 17.51 -16.63 1.01
N TYR A 210 18.03 -17.86 0.90
CA TYR A 210 17.75 -18.70 -0.24
C TYR A 210 16.26 -19.08 -0.27
N ASP A 211 15.61 -18.78 -1.38
CA ASP A 211 14.23 -19.15 -1.68
C ASP A 211 14.17 -19.67 -3.13
N PRO A 212 13.85 -20.97 -3.33
CA PRO A 212 13.75 -21.54 -4.68
C PRO A 212 12.80 -20.79 -5.61
N ALA A 213 11.67 -20.25 -5.06
CA ALA A 213 10.71 -19.52 -5.86
C ALA A 213 11.29 -18.18 -6.36
N LYS A 214 12.09 -17.50 -5.53
CA LYS A 214 12.81 -16.28 -5.97
C LYS A 214 13.85 -16.60 -7.05
N VAL A 215 14.58 -17.70 -6.92
CA VAL A 215 15.57 -18.11 -7.92
C VAL A 215 14.90 -18.41 -9.28
N GLU A 216 13.73 -19.05 -9.28
CA GLU A 216 12.96 -19.23 -10.52
C GLU A 216 12.44 -17.90 -11.08
N GLN A 217 11.99 -16.99 -10.23
CA GLN A 217 11.60 -15.65 -10.66
C GLN A 217 12.77 -14.84 -11.21
N ASP A 218 13.96 -14.98 -10.63
CA ASP A 218 15.19 -14.33 -11.11
C ASP A 218 15.53 -14.75 -12.53
N LYS A 219 15.31 -16.02 -12.92
CA LYS A 219 15.51 -16.47 -14.31
C LYS A 219 14.61 -15.69 -15.28
N ILE A 220 13.36 -15.47 -14.91
CA ILE A 220 12.42 -14.69 -15.72
C ILE A 220 12.85 -13.23 -15.81
N LEU A 221 13.31 -12.65 -14.70
CA LEU A 221 13.79 -11.26 -14.65
C LEU A 221 15.04 -11.07 -15.51
N LEU A 222 15.99 -11.98 -15.42
CA LEU A 222 17.20 -11.97 -16.26
C LEU A 222 16.86 -12.09 -17.74
N GLN A 223 16.01 -13.03 -18.13
CA GLN A 223 15.58 -13.20 -19.52
C GLN A 223 14.89 -11.92 -20.03
N ARG A 224 13.97 -11.37 -19.25
CA ARG A 224 13.26 -10.14 -19.60
C ARG A 224 14.20 -8.93 -19.72
N PHE A 225 15.18 -8.84 -18.82
CA PHE A 225 16.21 -7.80 -18.89
C PHE A 225 16.97 -7.87 -20.21
N TYR A 226 17.49 -9.05 -20.59
CA TYR A 226 18.19 -9.21 -21.86
C TYR A 226 17.29 -8.91 -23.06
N GLN A 227 16.04 -9.34 -23.05
CA GLN A 227 15.05 -9.01 -24.07
C GLN A 227 14.71 -7.52 -24.14
N SER A 228 14.87 -6.78 -23.05
CA SER A 228 14.67 -5.32 -23.03
C SER A 228 15.83 -4.53 -23.62
N VAL A 229 16.99 -5.18 -23.79
CA VAL A 229 18.22 -4.55 -24.31
C VAL A 229 18.71 -5.16 -25.63
N GLY A 230 17.81 -5.85 -26.33
CA GLY A 230 18.03 -6.29 -27.71
C GLY A 230 18.25 -7.79 -27.92
N PHE A 231 18.37 -8.61 -26.90
CA PHE A 231 18.63 -10.04 -27.03
C PHE A 231 17.34 -10.86 -27.02
N ALA A 232 16.63 -10.86 -28.15
CA ALA A 232 15.29 -11.46 -28.24
C ALA A 232 15.27 -12.98 -27.97
N ASP A 233 16.32 -13.69 -28.28
CA ASP A 233 16.47 -15.13 -28.12
C ASP A 233 17.24 -15.56 -26.87
N CYS A 234 17.54 -14.62 -25.96
CA CYS A 234 18.18 -14.91 -24.70
C CYS A 234 17.43 -15.97 -23.90
N ARG A 235 18.18 -16.92 -23.35
CA ARG A 235 17.63 -17.98 -22.48
C ARG A 235 18.49 -18.14 -21.23
N VAL A 236 17.82 -18.22 -20.09
CA VAL A 236 18.47 -18.67 -18.85
C VAL A 236 18.35 -20.19 -18.77
N ILE A 237 19.44 -20.86 -19.07
CA ILE A 237 19.47 -22.32 -19.22
C ILE A 237 19.22 -23.03 -17.91
N SER A 238 19.85 -22.56 -16.82
CA SER A 238 19.74 -23.16 -15.51
C SER A 238 20.07 -22.16 -14.40
N ALA A 239 19.56 -22.44 -13.21
CA ALA A 239 19.98 -21.83 -11.94
C ALA A 239 20.37 -22.97 -10.99
N ILE A 240 21.65 -23.16 -10.74
CA ILE A 240 22.17 -24.22 -9.87
C ILE A 240 22.47 -23.62 -8.50
N THR A 241 21.97 -24.28 -7.45
CA THR A 241 22.21 -23.86 -6.08
C THR A 241 22.99 -24.94 -5.34
N GLU A 242 24.13 -24.58 -4.78
CA GLU A 242 25.00 -25.48 -4.06
C GLU A 242 25.20 -25.02 -2.61
N LEU A 243 25.09 -25.95 -1.66
CA LEU A 243 25.41 -25.71 -0.26
C LEU A 243 26.90 -25.88 -0.01
N VAL A 244 27.59 -24.85 0.39
CA VAL A 244 29.00 -24.87 0.70
C VAL A 244 29.26 -25.10 2.17
N SER A 245 29.70 -26.29 2.52
CA SER A 245 29.93 -26.77 3.91
C SER A 245 30.93 -25.91 4.69
N THR A 246 31.89 -25.29 4.02
CA THR A 246 32.97 -24.49 4.64
C THR A 246 32.57 -23.05 4.96
N LYS A 247 31.43 -22.55 4.44
CA LYS A 247 30.99 -21.16 4.60
C LYS A 247 29.57 -21.01 5.15
N ASP A 248 28.93 -22.11 5.55
CA ASP A 248 27.54 -22.17 6.05
C ASP A 248 26.57 -21.35 5.18
N GLY A 249 26.67 -21.47 3.84
CA GLY A 249 25.88 -20.69 2.92
C GLY A 249 25.63 -21.36 1.57
N PHE A 250 24.71 -20.79 0.80
CA PHE A 250 24.43 -21.20 -0.57
C PHE A 250 25.20 -20.37 -1.57
N ILE A 251 25.62 -21.01 -2.65
CA ILE A 251 26.09 -20.38 -3.88
C ILE A 251 25.01 -20.63 -4.94
N VAL A 252 24.62 -19.57 -5.65
CA VAL A 252 23.69 -19.66 -6.78
C VAL A 252 24.43 -19.30 -8.05
N THR A 253 24.37 -20.18 -9.07
CA THR A 253 24.99 -19.94 -10.38
C THR A 253 23.93 -19.97 -11.47
N TYR A 254 23.74 -18.83 -12.15
CA TYR A 254 22.86 -18.71 -13.30
C TYR A 254 23.66 -18.93 -14.59
N SER A 255 23.22 -19.89 -15.44
CA SER A 255 23.79 -20.11 -16.75
C SER A 255 22.93 -19.46 -17.82
N ILE A 256 23.51 -18.53 -18.57
CA ILE A 256 22.83 -17.68 -19.54
C ILE A 256 23.37 -17.97 -20.93
N ASP A 257 22.47 -18.09 -21.88
CA ASP A 257 22.77 -18.01 -23.32
C ASP A 257 22.20 -16.68 -23.80
N GLU A 258 23.08 -15.70 -24.02
CA GLU A 258 22.63 -14.34 -24.38
C GLU A 258 22.04 -14.29 -25.79
N GLY A 259 22.48 -15.20 -26.70
CA GLY A 259 22.14 -15.13 -28.11
C GLY A 259 22.79 -13.92 -28.81
N GLN A 260 22.13 -13.40 -29.84
CA GLN A 260 22.59 -12.21 -30.58
C GLN A 260 21.68 -11.02 -30.38
N LYS A 261 22.16 -9.82 -30.75
CA LYS A 261 21.31 -8.59 -30.73
C LYS A 261 20.43 -8.54 -31.97
N TYR A 262 19.19 -8.13 -31.77
CA TYR A 262 18.17 -7.98 -32.79
C TYR A 262 17.66 -6.57 -32.85
N ASN A 263 17.23 -6.17 -34.05
CA ASN A 263 16.45 -4.94 -34.27
C ASN A 263 14.98 -5.29 -34.57
N PHE A 264 14.08 -4.34 -34.42
CA PHE A 264 12.71 -4.52 -34.90
C PHE A 264 12.70 -4.66 -36.42
N GLY A 265 12.07 -5.72 -36.90
CA GLY A 265 11.74 -5.96 -38.29
C GLY A 265 10.43 -5.30 -38.70
N GLU A 266 9.63 -6.01 -39.49
CA GLU A 266 8.30 -5.54 -39.91
C GLU A 266 7.31 -5.64 -38.74
N MET A 267 6.51 -4.57 -38.53
CA MET A 267 5.42 -4.55 -37.56
C MET A 267 4.09 -4.53 -38.30
N THR A 268 3.29 -5.56 -38.08
CA THR A 268 2.02 -5.72 -38.78
C THR A 268 0.87 -5.94 -37.79
N VAL A 269 -0.35 -5.64 -38.25
CA VAL A 269 -1.58 -5.81 -37.44
C VAL A 269 -2.54 -6.71 -38.21
N LYS A 270 -3.01 -7.76 -37.55
CA LYS A 270 -4.13 -8.59 -37.98
C LYS A 270 -5.34 -8.23 -37.13
N ASN A 271 -6.27 -7.46 -37.69
CA ASN A 271 -7.43 -6.95 -36.96
C ASN A 271 -8.73 -7.51 -37.54
N GLU A 272 -9.57 -8.12 -36.69
CA GLU A 272 -10.89 -8.62 -37.03
C GLU A 272 -12.04 -7.84 -36.36
N VAL A 273 -11.71 -6.76 -35.63
CA VAL A 273 -12.71 -5.92 -34.93
C VAL A 273 -13.39 -4.99 -35.90
N ALA A 274 -14.73 -5.06 -35.98
CA ALA A 274 -15.52 -4.24 -36.87
C ALA A 274 -15.51 -2.77 -36.45
N GLY A 275 -15.28 -1.86 -37.41
CA GLY A 275 -15.28 -0.41 -37.17
C GLY A 275 -13.98 0.18 -36.61
N VAL A 276 -12.92 -0.62 -36.61
CA VAL A 276 -11.55 -0.16 -36.34
C VAL A 276 -10.67 -0.54 -37.54
N THR A 277 -9.95 0.42 -38.10
CA THR A 277 -9.10 0.17 -39.28
C THR A 277 -7.69 -0.27 -38.85
N LYS A 278 -7.02 -1.03 -39.71
CA LYS A 278 -5.62 -1.44 -39.50
C LYS A 278 -4.70 -0.22 -39.38
N GLU A 279 -4.97 0.81 -40.16
CA GLU A 279 -4.20 2.06 -40.24
C GLU A 279 -4.28 2.83 -38.91
N GLU A 280 -5.47 2.86 -38.27
CA GLU A 280 -5.65 3.50 -36.97
C GLU A 280 -4.81 2.82 -35.89
N ILE A 281 -4.72 1.48 -35.92
CA ILE A 281 -3.92 0.72 -34.96
C ILE A 281 -2.42 0.88 -35.26
N LEU A 282 -2.02 0.83 -36.52
CA LEU A 282 -0.62 1.02 -36.90
C LEU A 282 -0.08 2.40 -36.49
N ALA A 283 -0.94 3.43 -36.52
CA ALA A 283 -0.57 4.77 -36.07
C ALA A 283 -0.26 4.86 -34.55
N LEU A 284 -0.70 3.88 -33.75
CA LEU A 284 -0.43 3.82 -32.32
C LEU A 284 0.92 3.17 -31.99
N ILE A 285 1.57 2.51 -32.94
CA ILE A 285 2.83 1.80 -32.74
C ILE A 285 3.98 2.83 -32.73
N PRO A 286 4.64 3.06 -31.58
CA PRO A 286 5.67 4.09 -31.48
C PRO A 286 7.02 3.64 -32.06
N ASN A 287 7.21 2.33 -32.20
CA ASN A 287 8.48 1.74 -32.63
C ASN A 287 8.64 1.78 -34.16
N ARG A 288 9.88 1.87 -34.63
CA ARG A 288 10.19 1.86 -36.04
C ARG A 288 11.01 0.64 -36.42
N THR A 289 10.83 0.16 -37.63
CA THR A 289 11.72 -0.86 -38.23
C THR A 289 13.17 -0.37 -38.18
N GLY A 290 14.06 -1.22 -37.69
CA GLY A 290 15.48 -0.91 -37.51
C GLY A 290 15.87 -0.39 -36.11
N ASP A 291 14.91 0.00 -35.26
CA ASP A 291 15.19 0.30 -33.84
C ASP A 291 15.68 -0.97 -33.12
N LEU A 292 16.48 -0.79 -32.07
CA LEU A 292 16.89 -1.92 -31.22
C LEU A 292 15.67 -2.60 -30.60
N PHE A 293 15.59 -3.92 -30.71
CA PHE A 293 14.51 -4.71 -30.14
C PHE A 293 14.41 -4.49 -28.63
N ASN A 294 13.19 -4.38 -28.13
CA ASN A 294 12.89 -4.24 -26.72
C ASN A 294 11.50 -4.80 -26.42
N ILE A 295 11.45 -5.87 -25.62
CA ILE A 295 10.20 -6.56 -25.27
C ILE A 295 9.23 -5.66 -24.48
N GLU A 296 9.75 -4.73 -23.67
CA GLU A 296 8.91 -3.80 -22.91
C GLU A 296 8.18 -2.80 -23.82
N LYS A 297 8.83 -2.42 -24.92
CA LYS A 297 8.18 -1.59 -25.95
C LYS A 297 7.09 -2.35 -26.69
N VAL A 298 7.26 -3.65 -26.91
CA VAL A 298 6.20 -4.52 -27.47
C VAL A 298 5.02 -4.55 -26.51
N GLN A 299 5.26 -4.78 -25.21
CA GLN A 299 4.20 -4.79 -24.20
C GLN A 299 3.48 -3.44 -24.09
N LEU A 300 4.23 -2.33 -24.10
CA LEU A 300 3.66 -0.99 -24.11
C LEU A 300 2.77 -0.76 -25.34
N THR A 301 3.15 -1.31 -26.49
CA THR A 301 2.33 -1.24 -27.72
C THR A 301 1.04 -2.06 -27.55
N VAL A 302 1.12 -3.27 -26.99
CA VAL A 302 -0.06 -4.10 -26.64
C VAL A 302 -1.00 -3.31 -25.73
N ASP A 303 -0.47 -2.74 -24.65
CA ASP A 303 -1.24 -1.95 -23.70
C ASP A 303 -1.91 -0.71 -24.36
N THR A 304 -1.18 -0.05 -25.27
CA THR A 304 -1.67 1.11 -26.01
C THR A 304 -2.83 0.73 -26.94
N ILE A 305 -2.68 -0.36 -27.70
CA ILE A 305 -3.72 -0.87 -28.58
C ILE A 305 -4.94 -1.34 -27.77
N SER A 306 -4.72 -2.08 -26.70
CA SER A 306 -5.78 -2.56 -25.80
C SER A 306 -6.55 -1.39 -25.19
N ASN A 307 -5.85 -0.35 -24.73
CA ASN A 307 -6.47 0.87 -24.20
C ASN A 307 -7.31 1.59 -25.26
N PHE A 308 -6.80 1.71 -26.50
CA PHE A 308 -7.52 2.31 -27.59
C PHE A 308 -8.82 1.56 -27.91
N LEU A 309 -8.78 0.23 -27.96
CA LEU A 309 -9.95 -0.62 -28.20
C LEU A 309 -10.96 -0.53 -27.04
N ASN A 310 -10.46 -0.53 -25.80
CA ASN A 310 -11.29 -0.38 -24.61
C ASN A 310 -12.03 0.97 -24.56
N ILE A 311 -11.35 2.09 -24.94
CA ILE A 311 -12.00 3.40 -25.01
C ILE A 311 -13.15 3.40 -26.03
N ARG A 312 -13.04 2.61 -27.11
CA ARG A 312 -14.09 2.44 -28.13
C ARG A 312 -15.16 1.44 -27.77
N GLY A 313 -15.12 0.85 -26.56
CA GLY A 313 -16.14 -0.07 -26.05
C GLY A 313 -15.93 -1.54 -26.40
N PHE A 314 -14.74 -1.93 -26.84
CA PHE A 314 -14.34 -3.32 -27.08
C PHE A 314 -13.61 -3.87 -25.86
N SER A 315 -14.34 -4.09 -24.78
CA SER A 315 -13.77 -4.45 -23.45
C SER A 315 -13.09 -5.82 -23.41
N ARG A 316 -13.52 -6.76 -24.25
CA ARG A 316 -12.95 -8.11 -24.33
C ARG A 316 -11.92 -8.27 -25.45
N ALA A 317 -11.52 -7.18 -26.11
CA ALA A 317 -10.49 -7.26 -27.15
C ALA A 317 -9.15 -7.63 -26.50
N ASP A 318 -8.65 -8.80 -26.86
CA ASP A 318 -7.31 -9.24 -26.52
C ASP A 318 -6.36 -8.93 -27.66
N VAL A 319 -5.14 -8.49 -27.34
CA VAL A 319 -4.11 -8.13 -28.30
C VAL A 319 -2.91 -9.04 -28.05
N GLU A 320 -2.73 -10.03 -28.88
CA GLU A 320 -1.63 -10.98 -28.77
C GLU A 320 -0.48 -10.60 -29.68
N PRO A 321 0.74 -10.34 -29.16
CA PRO A 321 1.91 -10.08 -29.96
C PRO A 321 2.57 -11.42 -30.35
N ILE A 322 2.68 -11.70 -31.64
CA ILE A 322 3.43 -12.82 -32.18
C ILE A 322 4.81 -12.31 -32.61
N LEU A 323 5.87 -12.86 -32.01
CA LEU A 323 7.25 -12.51 -32.29
C LEU A 323 7.89 -13.54 -33.23
N ASN A 324 8.31 -13.12 -34.41
CA ASN A 324 9.01 -13.93 -35.38
C ASN A 324 10.49 -13.52 -35.42
N VAL A 325 11.35 -14.30 -34.78
CA VAL A 325 12.78 -14.04 -34.71
C VAL A 325 13.47 -14.56 -35.97
N ASN A 326 14.10 -13.68 -36.74
CA ASN A 326 14.89 -13.98 -37.90
C ASN A 326 16.38 -13.89 -37.56
N THR A 327 17.00 -15.03 -37.30
CA THR A 327 18.42 -15.13 -36.92
C THR A 327 19.39 -14.74 -38.04
N HIS A 328 18.98 -14.88 -39.31
CA HIS A 328 19.86 -14.55 -40.45
C HIS A 328 19.97 -13.04 -40.65
N ASN A 329 18.88 -12.34 -40.50
CA ASN A 329 18.82 -10.86 -40.71
C ASN A 329 19.04 -10.07 -39.42
N GLY A 330 19.04 -10.74 -38.25
CA GLY A 330 19.12 -10.09 -36.97
C GLY A 330 17.89 -9.20 -36.66
N THR A 331 16.70 -9.63 -37.09
CA THR A 331 15.44 -8.85 -36.89
C THR A 331 14.37 -9.68 -36.21
N VAL A 332 13.48 -8.98 -35.50
CA VAL A 332 12.26 -9.55 -34.92
C VAL A 332 11.05 -8.86 -35.55
N ASP A 333 10.29 -9.62 -36.35
CA ASP A 333 9.02 -9.16 -36.88
C ASP A 333 7.93 -9.35 -35.82
N VAL A 334 7.06 -8.35 -35.65
CA VAL A 334 6.00 -8.37 -34.64
C VAL A 334 4.64 -8.28 -35.30
N ILE A 335 3.79 -9.27 -35.04
CA ILE A 335 2.41 -9.29 -35.54
C ILE A 335 1.46 -9.12 -34.34
N PHE A 336 0.73 -8.01 -34.30
CA PHE A 336 -0.31 -7.83 -33.30
C PHE A 336 -1.62 -8.41 -33.81
N VAL A 337 -2.08 -9.50 -33.20
CA VAL A 337 -3.32 -10.19 -33.55
C VAL A 337 -4.43 -9.72 -32.64
N ILE A 338 -5.55 -9.31 -33.21
CA ILE A 338 -6.73 -8.85 -32.51
C ILE A 338 -7.93 -9.61 -33.06
N GLU A 339 -8.52 -10.44 -32.21
CA GLU A 339 -9.66 -11.29 -32.58
C GLU A 339 -10.95 -10.48 -32.67
N LYS A 340 -11.95 -11.07 -33.36
CA LYS A 340 -13.29 -10.48 -33.54
C LYS A 340 -14.02 -10.37 -32.19
N VAL A 341 -14.33 -9.14 -31.77
CA VAL A 341 -15.08 -8.85 -30.55
C VAL A 341 -16.22 -7.90 -30.84
N ALA A 342 -17.38 -8.11 -30.24
CA ALA A 342 -18.53 -7.21 -30.26
C ALA A 342 -18.45 -6.18 -29.16
N ARG A 343 -19.10 -5.03 -29.35
CA ARG A 343 -19.31 -4.06 -28.26
C ARG A 343 -20.35 -4.57 -27.31
N GLU A 344 -20.12 -4.37 -26.04
CA GLU A 344 -21.05 -4.68 -24.96
C GLU A 344 -21.48 -3.41 -24.26
N TYR A 345 -22.75 -3.37 -23.81
CA TYR A 345 -23.31 -2.22 -23.08
C TYR A 345 -23.77 -2.65 -21.71
N ILE A 346 -23.66 -1.77 -20.74
CA ILE A 346 -24.08 -2.00 -19.35
C ILE A 346 -25.61 -2.01 -19.33
N ASN A 347 -26.20 -3.13 -18.89
CA ASN A 347 -27.63 -3.26 -18.71
C ASN A 347 -28.04 -2.73 -17.32
N LYS A 348 -27.39 -3.22 -16.27
CA LYS A 348 -27.67 -2.86 -14.88
C LYS A 348 -26.41 -2.88 -14.05
N ILE A 349 -26.34 -2.02 -13.04
CA ILE A 349 -25.29 -1.99 -12.04
C ILE A 349 -25.84 -2.47 -10.71
N ASN A 350 -25.39 -3.64 -10.25
CA ASN A 350 -25.79 -4.26 -9.00
C ASN A 350 -24.68 -4.02 -7.96
N ILE A 351 -25.01 -3.39 -6.83
CA ILE A 351 -24.09 -3.16 -5.72
C ILE A 351 -24.53 -4.04 -4.56
N VAL A 352 -23.61 -4.83 -4.00
CA VAL A 352 -23.91 -5.78 -2.92
C VAL A 352 -22.80 -5.76 -1.86
N GLY A 353 -23.18 -6.02 -0.60
CA GLY A 353 -22.25 -6.10 0.53
C GLY A 353 -22.01 -4.79 1.27
N ASN A 354 -22.56 -3.67 0.80
CA ASN A 354 -22.51 -2.37 1.43
C ASN A 354 -23.51 -2.25 2.60
N VAL A 355 -23.17 -2.80 3.75
CA VAL A 355 -24.06 -2.81 4.93
C VAL A 355 -24.13 -1.44 5.61
N LYS A 356 -23.03 -0.68 5.59
CA LYS A 356 -22.88 0.63 6.22
C LYS A 356 -22.87 1.76 5.20
N THR A 357 -22.14 1.58 4.11
CA THR A 357 -21.93 2.60 3.08
C THR A 357 -23.19 2.74 2.22
N GLU A 358 -23.70 3.94 2.05
CA GLU A 358 -24.85 4.21 1.21
C GLU A 358 -24.54 3.96 -0.28
N ASP A 359 -25.52 3.45 -1.04
CA ASP A 359 -25.38 3.04 -2.43
C ASP A 359 -24.85 4.17 -3.33
N HIS A 360 -25.37 5.40 -3.15
CA HIS A 360 -24.96 6.58 -3.92
C HIS A 360 -23.47 6.92 -3.74
N VAL A 361 -22.87 6.60 -2.58
CA VAL A 361 -21.43 6.82 -2.32
C VAL A 361 -20.56 5.92 -3.17
N ILE A 362 -21.01 4.69 -3.43
CA ILE A 362 -20.31 3.74 -4.30
C ILE A 362 -20.54 4.13 -5.76
N ARG A 363 -21.80 4.37 -6.12
CA ARG A 363 -22.22 4.63 -7.48
C ARG A 363 -21.53 5.84 -8.11
N ARG A 364 -21.35 6.94 -7.36
CA ARG A 364 -20.65 8.14 -7.84
C ARG A 364 -19.16 7.92 -8.17
N GLU A 365 -18.53 6.90 -7.58
CA GLU A 365 -17.13 6.56 -7.84
C GLU A 365 -16.93 5.71 -9.09
N LEU A 366 -18.00 5.09 -9.61
CA LEU A 366 -17.93 4.23 -10.79
C LEU A 366 -17.61 5.06 -12.05
N LYS A 367 -18.16 6.28 -12.15
CA LYS A 367 -17.99 7.21 -13.30
C LYS A 367 -18.44 6.57 -14.63
N PHE A 368 -19.42 5.66 -14.56
CA PHE A 368 -20.17 5.09 -15.69
C PHE A 368 -21.60 4.73 -15.23
N ASP A 369 -22.53 4.71 -16.14
CA ASP A 369 -23.96 4.48 -15.87
C ASP A 369 -24.52 3.35 -16.73
N GLU A 370 -25.75 2.90 -16.40
CA GLU A 370 -26.50 1.96 -17.21
C GLU A 370 -26.74 2.55 -18.62
N GLY A 371 -26.46 1.73 -19.65
CA GLY A 371 -26.51 2.13 -21.06
C GLY A 371 -25.16 2.54 -21.64
N ASP A 372 -24.14 2.80 -20.83
CA ASP A 372 -22.78 3.06 -21.29
C ASP A 372 -22.18 1.82 -21.96
N ALA A 373 -21.26 2.04 -22.91
CA ALA A 373 -20.41 0.96 -23.41
C ALA A 373 -19.48 0.44 -22.33
N LEU A 374 -19.43 -0.88 -22.17
CA LEU A 374 -18.52 -1.52 -21.23
C LEU A 374 -17.07 -1.22 -21.59
N SER A 375 -16.30 -0.73 -20.64
CA SER A 375 -14.88 -0.45 -20.82
C SER A 375 -14.09 -0.97 -19.61
N LYS A 376 -13.14 -1.86 -19.87
CA LYS A 376 -12.23 -2.37 -18.84
C LYS A 376 -11.51 -1.24 -18.11
N ASN A 377 -11.09 -0.21 -18.84
CA ASN A 377 -10.44 0.95 -18.25
C ASN A 377 -11.35 1.72 -17.29
N LYS A 378 -12.66 1.85 -17.60
CA LYS A 378 -13.64 2.48 -16.70
C LYS A 378 -13.81 1.60 -15.45
N ILE A 379 -13.92 0.27 -15.60
CA ILE A 379 -14.00 -0.68 -14.49
C ILE A 379 -12.76 -0.61 -13.61
N ASP A 380 -11.56 -0.67 -14.21
CA ASP A 380 -10.30 -0.61 -13.47
C ASP A 380 -10.13 0.74 -12.75
N ARG A 381 -10.59 1.84 -13.35
CA ARG A 381 -10.63 3.17 -12.72
C ARG A 381 -11.60 3.17 -11.53
N ALA A 382 -12.81 2.67 -11.72
CA ALA A 382 -13.80 2.55 -10.65
C ALA A 382 -13.28 1.69 -9.49
N LEU A 383 -12.65 0.57 -9.80
CA LEU A 383 -12.02 -0.29 -8.79
C LEU A 383 -10.93 0.45 -8.01
N ARG A 384 -10.08 1.23 -8.68
CA ARG A 384 -9.08 2.07 -8.01
C ARG A 384 -9.73 3.16 -7.17
N ASN A 385 -10.75 3.85 -7.69
CA ASN A 385 -11.48 4.89 -6.94
C ASN A 385 -12.06 4.31 -5.65
N LEU A 386 -12.78 3.19 -5.73
CA LEU A 386 -13.37 2.53 -4.57
C LEU A 386 -12.31 2.05 -3.56
N ARG A 387 -11.18 1.52 -4.03
CA ARG A 387 -10.05 1.16 -3.16
C ARG A 387 -9.45 2.39 -2.47
N ASN A 388 -9.32 3.51 -3.17
CA ASN A 388 -8.78 4.75 -2.64
C ASN A 388 -9.67 5.37 -1.55
N LEU A 389 -10.98 5.14 -1.56
CA LEU A 389 -11.86 5.53 -0.45
C LEU A 389 -11.44 4.88 0.86
N ASN A 390 -10.86 3.67 0.79
CA ASN A 390 -10.44 2.89 1.94
C ASN A 390 -11.60 2.55 2.91
N TYR A 391 -12.83 2.39 2.37
CA TYR A 391 -14.03 2.02 3.12
C TYR A 391 -14.26 0.51 3.14
N PHE A 392 -13.70 -0.21 2.17
CA PHE A 392 -13.92 -1.62 1.89
C PHE A 392 -12.68 -2.46 2.14
N SER A 393 -12.87 -3.76 2.40
CA SER A 393 -11.80 -4.75 2.48
C SER A 393 -11.13 -4.96 1.12
N ASP A 394 -10.03 -5.73 1.11
CA ASP A 394 -9.28 -6.03 -0.12
C ASP A 394 -10.03 -6.94 -1.09
N ASP A 395 -11.10 -7.61 -0.63
CA ASP A 395 -11.96 -8.51 -1.44
C ASP A 395 -12.89 -7.76 -2.41
N LEU A 396 -12.77 -6.44 -2.52
CA LEU A 396 -13.51 -5.61 -3.45
C LEU A 396 -13.33 -6.09 -4.89
N SER A 397 -14.43 -6.41 -5.58
CA SER A 397 -14.43 -6.82 -6.97
C SER A 397 -15.49 -6.09 -7.79
N ILE A 398 -15.18 -5.86 -9.08
CA ILE A 398 -16.13 -5.38 -10.10
C ILE A 398 -15.98 -6.30 -11.29
N TYR A 399 -17.06 -6.96 -11.67
CA TYR A 399 -17.07 -7.86 -12.81
C TYR A 399 -18.37 -7.77 -13.60
N ALA A 400 -18.29 -8.09 -14.89
CA ALA A 400 -19.44 -8.15 -15.77
C ALA A 400 -19.97 -9.58 -15.84
N SER A 401 -21.28 -9.76 -15.77
CA SER A 401 -21.99 -11.01 -15.98
C SER A 401 -22.88 -10.92 -17.22
N GLU A 402 -22.98 -12.01 -17.94
CA GLU A 402 -23.78 -12.09 -19.16
C GLU A 402 -25.28 -12.01 -18.84
N THR A 403 -26.04 -11.41 -19.75
CA THR A 403 -27.50 -11.35 -19.70
C THR A 403 -28.11 -12.22 -20.82
N GLU A 404 -29.43 -12.32 -20.90
CA GLU A 404 -30.12 -13.02 -21.98
C GLU A 404 -29.87 -12.40 -23.37
N THR A 405 -29.46 -11.13 -23.42
CA THR A 405 -29.12 -10.41 -24.66
C THR A 405 -27.61 -10.37 -24.84
N SER A 406 -27.11 -10.79 -25.99
CA SER A 406 -25.68 -10.99 -26.26
C SER A 406 -24.84 -9.74 -26.32
N ASP A 407 -25.46 -8.55 -26.38
CA ASP A 407 -24.80 -7.24 -26.46
C ASP A 407 -24.88 -6.46 -25.13
N ARG A 408 -25.45 -7.07 -24.07
CA ARG A 408 -25.63 -6.45 -22.77
C ARG A 408 -25.06 -7.27 -21.65
N VAL A 409 -24.52 -6.59 -20.65
CA VAL A 409 -23.95 -7.22 -19.45
C VAL A 409 -24.43 -6.50 -18.20
N ASP A 410 -24.61 -7.24 -17.12
CA ASP A 410 -24.82 -6.67 -15.80
C ASP A 410 -23.46 -6.49 -15.12
N VAL A 411 -23.20 -5.31 -14.58
CA VAL A 411 -21.99 -5.02 -13.81
C VAL A 411 -22.29 -5.25 -12.34
N ASN A 412 -21.60 -6.20 -11.72
CA ASN A 412 -21.71 -6.51 -10.31
C ASN A 412 -20.54 -5.88 -9.55
N VAL A 413 -20.85 -5.08 -8.55
CA VAL A 413 -19.92 -4.44 -7.64
C VAL A 413 -20.07 -5.10 -6.28
N GLU A 414 -19.12 -5.95 -5.91
CA GLU A 414 -19.11 -6.64 -4.63
C GLU A 414 -18.14 -5.94 -3.69
N VAL A 415 -18.65 -5.50 -2.55
CA VAL A 415 -17.90 -4.81 -1.53
C VAL A 415 -18.12 -5.46 -0.17
N ALA A 416 -17.17 -5.29 0.73
CA ALA A 416 -17.35 -5.64 2.14
C ALA A 416 -16.86 -4.47 2.99
N ASP A 417 -17.79 -3.82 3.70
CA ASP A 417 -17.46 -2.68 4.55
C ASP A 417 -16.45 -3.06 5.64
N LYS A 418 -15.43 -2.23 5.82
CA LYS A 418 -14.49 -2.35 6.96
C LYS A 418 -14.60 -1.16 7.92
N SER A 419 -13.86 -1.19 9.00
CA SER A 419 -13.75 -0.04 9.90
C SER A 419 -13.08 1.13 9.18
N THR A 420 -13.78 2.27 9.13
CA THR A 420 -13.30 3.52 8.52
C THR A 420 -12.77 4.51 9.56
N SER A 421 -13.00 4.19 10.85
CA SER A 421 -12.49 4.98 11.97
C SER A 421 -11.03 4.61 12.27
N ASN A 422 -10.21 5.61 12.50
CA ASN A 422 -8.83 5.46 12.94
C ASN A 422 -8.52 6.40 14.10
N ILE A 423 -7.89 5.86 15.14
CA ILE A 423 -7.32 6.66 16.23
C ILE A 423 -5.80 6.60 16.10
N GLY A 424 -5.20 7.75 15.83
CA GLY A 424 -3.76 7.92 15.72
C GLY A 424 -3.16 8.47 17.00
N PHE A 425 -2.02 7.90 17.42
CA PHE A 425 -1.16 8.43 18.47
C PHE A 425 0.21 8.72 17.89
N GLU A 426 0.65 9.96 18.04
CA GLU A 426 1.90 10.42 17.49
C GLU A 426 2.74 11.07 18.61
N LEU A 427 3.99 10.69 18.69
CA LEU A 427 5.00 11.34 19.48
C LEU A 427 6.14 11.77 18.55
N GLY A 428 6.48 13.05 18.57
CA GLY A 428 7.48 13.57 17.68
C GLY A 428 8.39 14.62 18.34
N TYR A 429 9.45 14.91 17.64
CA TYR A 429 10.35 16.00 17.97
C TYR A 429 10.63 16.83 16.74
N ASP A 430 10.53 18.13 16.89
CA ASP A 430 10.87 19.13 15.88
C ASP A 430 11.87 20.11 16.51
N SER A 431 12.98 20.38 15.83
CA SER A 431 14.01 21.27 16.33
C SER A 431 13.53 22.71 16.58
N THR A 432 12.41 23.11 15.96
CA THR A 432 11.78 24.43 16.11
C THR A 432 10.72 24.48 17.20
N GLY A 433 9.91 23.42 17.33
CA GLY A 433 8.77 23.32 18.27
C GLY A 433 9.05 22.48 19.52
N GLY A 434 10.11 21.68 19.53
CA GLY A 434 10.43 20.73 20.60
C GLY A 434 9.63 19.43 20.51
N THR A 435 9.55 18.70 21.62
CA THR A 435 8.77 17.47 21.73
C THR A 435 7.28 17.79 21.69
N PHE A 436 6.53 17.02 20.92
CA PHE A 436 5.08 17.10 20.86
C PHE A 436 4.42 15.72 20.91
N GLY A 437 3.18 15.70 21.36
CA GLY A 437 2.27 14.56 21.25
C GLY A 437 1.01 14.97 20.51
N ARG A 438 0.47 14.07 19.70
CA ARG A 438 -0.79 14.24 18.99
C ARG A 438 -1.67 13.02 19.17
N ILE A 439 -2.93 13.25 19.40
CA ILE A 439 -4.00 12.26 19.32
C ILE A 439 -4.93 12.75 18.22
N SER A 440 -5.22 11.91 17.25
CA SER A 440 -6.14 12.20 16.17
C SER A 440 -7.19 11.11 16.05
N PHE A 441 -8.40 11.51 15.75
CA PHE A 441 -9.51 10.65 15.38
C PHE A 441 -9.98 11.05 13.99
N ILE A 442 -10.04 10.08 13.09
CA ILE A 442 -10.53 10.26 11.73
C ILE A 442 -11.58 9.20 11.47
N GLU A 443 -12.80 9.62 11.10
CA GLU A 443 -13.83 8.73 10.55
C GLU A 443 -14.05 9.14 9.10
N ARG A 444 -13.65 8.27 8.16
CA ARG A 444 -13.68 8.59 6.72
C ARG A 444 -15.05 8.42 6.07
N ASN A 445 -15.92 7.64 6.68
CA ASN A 445 -17.25 7.34 6.16
C ASN A 445 -18.32 7.56 7.26
N LEU A 446 -18.45 8.81 7.70
CA LEU A 446 -19.34 9.17 8.79
C LEU A 446 -20.79 8.74 8.49
N VAL A 447 -21.28 7.78 9.29
CA VAL A 447 -22.64 7.22 9.15
C VAL A 447 -22.94 6.66 7.74
N GLY A 448 -21.90 6.24 7.01
CA GLY A 448 -22.08 5.67 5.67
C GLY A 448 -22.22 6.67 4.52
N THR A 449 -22.19 7.97 4.80
CA THR A 449 -22.48 9.05 3.82
C THR A 449 -21.27 9.48 2.98
N GLY A 450 -20.11 8.85 3.16
CA GLY A 450 -18.87 9.25 2.48
C GLY A 450 -18.25 10.55 2.97
N ARG A 451 -18.75 11.13 4.07
CA ARG A 451 -18.20 12.32 4.71
C ARG A 451 -17.09 11.95 5.68
N THR A 452 -16.06 12.78 5.76
CA THR A 452 -14.96 12.58 6.70
C THR A 452 -15.12 13.51 7.91
N LEU A 453 -15.15 12.93 9.10
CA LEU A 453 -15.00 13.65 10.36
C LEU A 453 -13.54 13.52 10.82
N ASN A 454 -12.91 14.64 11.11
CA ASN A 454 -11.59 14.66 11.74
C ASN A 454 -11.66 15.43 13.07
N ALA A 455 -10.99 14.91 14.09
CA ALA A 455 -10.80 15.58 15.37
C ALA A 455 -9.39 15.34 15.87
N GLY A 456 -8.77 16.33 16.48
CA GLY A 456 -7.39 16.18 16.92
C GLY A 456 -7.04 17.08 18.10
N ILE A 457 -6.09 16.57 18.90
CA ILE A 457 -5.44 17.31 19.95
C ILE A 457 -3.95 17.17 19.76
N ARG A 458 -3.25 18.28 19.59
CA ARG A 458 -1.79 18.32 19.57
C ARG A 458 -1.30 19.12 20.77
N THR A 459 -0.43 18.55 21.56
CA THR A 459 0.20 19.22 22.69
C THR A 459 1.72 19.22 22.50
N ALA A 460 2.30 20.38 22.71
CA ALA A 460 3.77 20.55 22.81
C ALA A 460 4.06 21.26 24.14
N LYS A 461 5.34 21.35 24.50
CA LYS A 461 5.74 21.91 25.80
C LYS A 461 5.08 23.25 26.13
N LYS A 462 4.67 24.04 25.12
CA LYS A 462 4.15 25.40 25.28
C LYS A 462 2.93 25.73 24.45
N SER A 463 2.46 24.80 23.66
CA SER A 463 1.29 24.99 22.83
C SER A 463 0.35 23.82 22.97
N ILE A 464 -0.92 24.11 22.84
CA ILE A 464 -1.96 23.12 22.71
C ILE A 464 -2.87 23.56 21.57
N TYR A 465 -3.26 22.62 20.73
CA TYR A 465 -4.10 22.84 19.59
C TYR A 465 -5.19 21.77 19.53
N TYR A 466 -6.42 22.21 19.40
CA TYR A 466 -7.59 21.37 19.20
C TYR A 466 -8.21 21.68 17.87
N ASN A 467 -8.67 20.69 17.17
CA ASN A 467 -9.46 20.88 15.95
C ASN A 467 -10.55 19.82 15.84
N ILE A 468 -11.64 20.20 15.18
CA ILE A 468 -12.70 19.32 14.71
C ILE A 468 -13.19 19.85 13.37
N GLY A 469 -13.32 18.97 12.38
CA GLY A 469 -13.74 19.33 11.04
C GLY A 469 -14.54 18.23 10.36
N ILE A 470 -15.40 18.63 9.43
CA ILE A 470 -16.14 17.73 8.55
C ILE A 470 -15.83 18.12 7.11
N ILE A 471 -15.56 17.12 6.29
CA ILE A 471 -15.33 17.26 4.86
C ILE A 471 -16.38 16.42 4.13
N ASP A 472 -17.14 17.06 3.26
CA ASP A 472 -18.07 16.41 2.32
C ASP A 472 -17.48 16.55 0.92
N PRO A 473 -16.93 15.48 0.32
CA PRO A 473 -16.28 15.54 -0.99
C PRO A 473 -17.26 15.72 -2.16
N TYR A 474 -18.55 15.46 -1.95
CA TYR A 474 -19.59 15.57 -2.96
C TYR A 474 -20.80 16.33 -2.42
N PHE A 475 -20.56 17.59 -2.09
CA PHE A 475 -21.61 18.44 -1.50
C PHE A 475 -22.80 18.62 -2.45
N LEU A 476 -23.99 18.27 -1.98
CA LEU A 476 -25.23 18.26 -2.78
C LEU A 476 -25.14 17.36 -4.03
N ASP A 477 -24.44 16.23 -3.93
CA ASP A 477 -24.22 15.27 -5.01
C ASP A 477 -23.52 15.83 -6.27
N HIS A 478 -22.81 16.94 -6.11
CA HIS A 478 -21.95 17.53 -7.13
C HIS A 478 -20.48 17.36 -6.75
N ASP A 479 -19.58 17.43 -7.72
CA ASP A 479 -18.12 17.38 -7.54
C ASP A 479 -17.60 18.67 -6.81
N PHE A 480 -18.26 19.05 -5.69
CA PHE A 480 -17.85 20.12 -4.81
C PHE A 480 -17.44 19.57 -3.45
N THR A 481 -16.24 19.89 -3.00
CA THR A 481 -15.80 19.55 -1.65
C THR A 481 -16.14 20.67 -0.68
N LEU A 482 -17.06 20.42 0.26
CA LEU A 482 -17.36 21.32 1.36
C LEU A 482 -16.54 20.92 2.58
N GLY A 483 -15.68 21.79 3.05
CA GLY A 483 -14.94 21.65 4.30
C GLY A 483 -15.47 22.58 5.39
N THR A 484 -15.58 22.07 6.61
CA THR A 484 -15.84 22.90 7.79
C THR A 484 -14.80 22.59 8.85
N ASN A 485 -14.28 23.58 9.53
CA ASN A 485 -13.29 23.37 10.58
C ASN A 485 -13.51 24.35 11.75
N LEU A 486 -13.46 23.81 12.97
CA LEU A 486 -13.42 24.56 14.22
C LEU A 486 -12.09 24.27 14.91
N TYR A 487 -11.43 25.30 15.39
CA TYR A 487 -10.18 25.11 16.11
C TYR A 487 -10.02 26.03 17.31
N HIS A 488 -9.20 25.58 18.25
CA HIS A 488 -8.70 26.38 19.35
C HIS A 488 -7.23 26.11 19.58
N SER A 489 -6.43 27.19 19.72
CA SER A 489 -5.02 27.10 20.05
C SER A 489 -4.65 28.01 21.20
N GLU A 490 -3.70 27.55 22.01
CA GLU A 490 -3.03 28.35 23.03
C GLU A 490 -1.52 28.21 22.85
N ASP A 491 -0.84 29.30 22.56
CA ASP A 491 0.61 29.36 22.40
C ASP A 491 1.24 30.29 23.44
N GLY A 492 2.43 29.93 23.97
CA GLY A 492 3.23 30.85 24.75
C GLY A 492 3.23 30.69 26.27
N LYS A 493 2.90 29.53 26.83
CA LYS A 493 3.18 29.26 28.26
C LYS A 493 4.66 28.87 28.42
N GLY A 494 5.50 29.88 28.61
CA GLY A 494 6.93 29.93 28.88
C GLY A 494 7.68 28.65 29.14
N SER A 495 8.70 28.34 28.36
CA SER A 495 10.05 27.91 28.74
C SER A 495 10.90 27.55 27.54
N SER A 496 12.22 27.67 27.75
CA SER A 496 13.28 27.41 26.83
C SER A 496 13.36 25.97 26.35
N PHE A 497 13.26 25.75 25.03
CA PHE A 497 14.00 24.70 24.36
C PHE A 497 14.36 25.22 22.96
N GLY A 498 15.65 25.36 22.65
CA GLY A 498 16.16 25.99 21.42
C GLY A 498 15.72 27.44 21.27
N SER A 499 16.56 28.29 20.90
CA SER A 499 16.57 29.74 20.57
C SER A 499 15.31 30.64 20.74
N PHE A 500 14.15 30.12 21.09
CA PHE A 500 13.01 30.90 21.62
C PHE A 500 13.27 31.23 23.11
N GLU A 501 14.37 31.90 23.37
CA GLU A 501 14.52 32.54 24.66
C GLU A 501 13.34 33.49 24.87
N LYS A 502 12.41 33.04 25.73
CA LYS A 502 11.35 33.84 26.28
C LYS A 502 10.40 34.42 25.23
N GLN A 503 9.46 33.59 24.73
CA GLN A 503 8.26 34.15 24.15
C GLN A 503 7.65 35.12 25.14
N LYS A 504 7.76 36.42 24.83
CA LYS A 504 7.31 37.49 25.71
C LYS A 504 5.84 37.77 25.64
N TYR A 505 5.10 36.94 24.92
CA TYR A 505 3.66 37.02 24.82
C TYR A 505 3.01 35.62 24.79
N SER A 506 1.74 35.55 25.18
CA SER A 506 0.88 34.38 24.95
C SER A 506 -0.23 34.75 23.99
N LEU A 507 -0.53 33.83 23.06
CA LEU A 507 -1.58 33.98 22.08
C LEU A 507 -2.60 32.85 22.25
N LYS A 508 -3.88 33.22 22.44
CA LYS A 508 -5.00 32.27 22.35
C LYS A 508 -5.79 32.63 21.11
N SER A 509 -6.04 31.62 20.27
CA SER A 509 -6.80 31.77 19.03
C SER A 509 -7.94 30.75 19.00
N SER A 510 -9.12 31.16 18.61
CA SER A 510 -10.25 30.30 18.32
C SER A 510 -10.86 30.74 17.00
N GLY A 511 -11.17 29.80 16.13
CA GLY A 511 -11.72 30.12 14.82
C GLY A 511 -12.63 29.05 14.26
N ALA A 512 -13.37 29.46 13.26
CA ALA A 512 -14.22 28.62 12.43
C ALA A 512 -13.97 28.96 10.97
N SER A 513 -13.92 27.96 10.10
CA SER A 513 -13.88 28.18 8.66
C SER A 513 -14.82 27.24 7.91
N VAL A 514 -15.26 27.72 6.75
CA VAL A 514 -16.02 26.96 5.76
C VAL A 514 -15.33 27.17 4.43
N SER A 515 -15.01 26.06 3.74
CA SER A 515 -14.36 26.08 2.43
C SER A 515 -15.18 25.31 1.41
N LEU A 516 -15.17 25.78 0.17
CA LEU A 516 -15.74 25.13 -1.00
C LEU A 516 -14.65 24.96 -2.04
N GLY A 517 -14.33 23.72 -2.37
CA GLY A 517 -13.35 23.34 -3.39
C GLY A 517 -14.02 22.70 -4.59
N TYR A 518 -13.48 22.93 -5.78
CA TYR A 518 -13.89 22.27 -7.01
C TYR A 518 -12.78 22.31 -8.06
N ASP A 519 -12.79 21.32 -8.95
CA ASP A 519 -11.85 21.26 -10.06
C ASP A 519 -12.38 22.04 -11.26
N ILE A 520 -11.57 22.99 -11.73
CA ILE A 520 -11.85 23.73 -12.98
C ILE A 520 -11.51 22.85 -14.18
N PHE A 521 -10.38 22.13 -14.07
CA PHE A 521 -9.90 21.08 -14.97
C PHE A 521 -9.31 19.95 -14.14
N GLU A 522 -8.97 18.82 -14.76
CA GLU A 522 -8.41 17.64 -14.11
C GLU A 522 -7.22 17.94 -13.16
N ASP A 523 -6.40 18.95 -13.52
CA ASP A 523 -5.19 19.31 -12.76
C ASP A 523 -5.30 20.67 -12.04
N LEU A 524 -6.41 21.39 -12.17
CA LEU A 524 -6.59 22.75 -11.64
C LEU A 524 -7.75 22.81 -10.66
N THR A 525 -7.43 22.84 -9.37
CA THR A 525 -8.40 22.98 -8.28
C THR A 525 -8.53 24.44 -7.85
N HIS A 526 -9.75 24.90 -7.62
CA HIS A 526 -10.05 26.18 -7.00
C HIS A 526 -10.77 25.95 -5.66
N GLN A 527 -10.27 26.58 -4.62
CA GLN A 527 -10.87 26.56 -3.28
C GLN A 527 -11.19 27.99 -2.84
N ILE A 528 -12.38 28.19 -2.32
CA ILE A 528 -12.81 29.44 -1.66
C ILE A 528 -13.01 29.13 -0.19
N GLU A 529 -12.48 29.96 0.70
CA GLU A 529 -12.64 29.79 2.15
C GLU A 529 -13.12 31.09 2.79
N TYR A 530 -14.14 30.99 3.64
CA TYR A 530 -14.50 32.01 4.59
C TYR A 530 -14.10 31.58 5.99
N ALA A 531 -13.41 32.45 6.73
CA ALA A 531 -12.94 32.17 8.07
C ALA A 531 -13.23 33.35 9.03
N ILE A 532 -13.62 33.00 10.26
CA ILE A 532 -13.73 33.92 11.38
C ILE A 532 -12.81 33.42 12.48
N LYS A 533 -11.96 34.31 13.02
CA LYS A 533 -11.10 33.99 14.15
C LYS A 533 -11.13 35.08 15.23
N ARG A 534 -11.03 34.65 16.46
CA ARG A 534 -10.85 35.51 17.64
C ARG A 534 -9.51 35.21 18.27
N GLU A 535 -8.67 36.22 18.39
CA GLU A 535 -7.36 36.16 19.01
C GLU A 535 -7.34 36.96 20.31
N LYS A 536 -6.64 36.43 21.33
CA LYS A 536 -6.33 37.15 22.57
C LYS A 536 -4.84 37.05 22.80
N MET A 537 -4.19 38.22 22.70
CA MET A 537 -2.77 38.35 22.96
C MET A 537 -2.55 39.01 24.32
N LYS A 538 -1.65 38.43 25.11
CA LYS A 538 -1.17 39.01 26.37
C LYS A 538 0.32 39.08 26.35
N THR A 539 0.89 40.21 26.75
CA THR A 539 2.34 40.37 26.89
C THR A 539 2.81 39.83 28.25
N GLY A 540 4.04 39.24 28.27
CA GLY A 540 4.65 38.76 29.50
C GLY A 540 5.25 39.95 30.32
N ILE A 541 5.38 39.77 31.64
CA ILE A 541 5.90 40.75 32.56
C ILE A 541 7.32 41.29 32.17
N ALA A 542 8.10 40.45 31.45
CA ALA A 542 9.44 40.81 30.98
C ALA A 542 9.48 41.61 29.67
N SER A 543 8.33 41.83 28.99
CA SER A 543 8.26 42.55 27.72
C SER A 543 7.82 43.98 27.93
N ASN A 544 8.77 44.90 27.99
CA ASN A 544 8.49 46.33 27.98
C ASN A 544 8.46 46.94 26.58
N ALA A 545 8.61 46.12 25.52
CA ALA A 545 8.67 46.58 24.15
C ALA A 545 7.31 47.12 23.66
N ILE A 546 7.29 48.36 23.19
CA ILE A 546 6.09 49.09 22.77
C ILE A 546 5.27 48.34 21.70
N TYR A 547 5.97 47.67 20.77
CA TYR A 547 5.31 46.95 19.66
C TYR A 547 4.54 45.71 20.12
N PHE A 548 4.90 45.05 21.23
CA PHE A 548 4.07 43.98 21.80
C PHE A 548 2.87 44.55 22.54
N LYS A 549 3.07 45.66 23.27
CA LYS A 549 1.97 46.30 23.97
C LYS A 549 0.88 46.81 23.01
N GLU A 550 1.27 47.37 21.86
CA GLU A 550 0.31 47.77 20.81
C GLU A 550 -0.52 46.60 20.25
N GLN A 551 -0.05 45.35 20.37
CA GLN A 551 -0.71 44.13 19.89
C GLN A 551 -1.50 43.43 20.99
N GLU A 552 -1.43 43.91 22.24
CA GLU A 552 -2.15 43.32 23.37
C GLU A 552 -3.65 43.57 23.27
N GLY A 553 -4.45 42.56 23.63
CA GLY A 553 -5.89 42.69 23.62
C GLY A 553 -6.63 41.51 22.99
N LYS A 554 -7.88 41.73 22.70
CA LYS A 554 -8.77 40.78 21.99
C LYS A 554 -9.08 41.36 20.62
N PHE A 555 -8.97 40.56 19.60
CA PHE A 555 -9.19 40.95 18.22
C PHE A 555 -10.02 39.87 17.50
N VAL A 556 -10.97 40.35 16.70
CA VAL A 556 -11.76 39.51 15.81
C VAL A 556 -11.34 39.80 14.37
N SER A 557 -11.20 38.76 13.58
CA SER A 557 -10.92 38.86 12.15
C SER A 557 -11.89 38.00 11.35
N SER A 558 -12.46 38.59 10.32
CA SER A 558 -13.30 37.87 9.36
C SER A 558 -12.66 38.01 7.99
N SER A 559 -12.42 36.90 7.31
CA SER A 559 -11.69 36.87 6.05
C SER A 559 -12.38 35.97 5.02
N ILE A 560 -12.20 36.36 3.76
CA ILE A 560 -12.48 35.51 2.61
C ILE A 560 -11.20 35.33 1.82
N GLY A 561 -10.91 34.13 1.43
CA GLY A 561 -9.74 33.79 0.61
C GLY A 561 -10.11 32.88 -0.52
N HIS A 562 -9.24 32.83 -1.52
CA HIS A 562 -9.28 31.78 -2.53
C HIS A 562 -7.89 31.29 -2.84
N THR A 563 -7.82 30.00 -3.21
CA THR A 563 -6.58 29.32 -3.58
C THR A 563 -6.80 28.63 -4.92
N LEU A 564 -5.88 28.83 -5.84
CA LEU A 564 -5.75 28.07 -7.08
C LEU A 564 -4.55 27.16 -6.97
N THR A 565 -4.75 25.87 -7.23
CA THR A 565 -3.69 24.86 -7.22
C THR A 565 -3.69 24.15 -8.57
N TYR A 566 -2.55 24.21 -9.27
CA TYR A 566 -2.31 23.47 -10.49
C TYR A 566 -1.25 22.41 -10.23
N ASP A 567 -1.68 21.14 -10.24
CA ASP A 567 -0.87 19.99 -9.84
C ASP A 567 -0.67 19.03 -11.01
N GLN A 568 0.56 18.91 -11.47
CA GLN A 568 1.02 17.96 -12.48
C GLN A 568 2.19 17.10 -11.97
N LEU A 569 2.19 16.81 -10.69
CA LEU A 569 3.19 15.92 -10.12
C LEU A 569 2.86 14.46 -10.47
N ASP A 570 3.90 13.68 -10.79
CA ASP A 570 3.80 12.23 -11.00
C ASP A 570 3.44 11.46 -9.71
N ASN A 571 3.77 12.00 -8.56
CA ASN A 571 3.45 11.44 -7.25
C ASN A 571 3.39 12.54 -6.18
N ILE A 572 2.33 12.54 -5.36
CA ILE A 572 2.12 13.56 -4.32
C ILE A 572 3.10 13.41 -3.16
N VAL A 573 3.43 12.17 -2.77
CA VAL A 573 4.26 11.87 -1.59
C VAL A 573 5.75 11.96 -1.89
N SER A 574 6.19 11.42 -3.03
CA SER A 574 7.60 11.40 -3.44
C SER A 574 7.73 11.75 -4.92
N PRO A 575 7.52 13.04 -5.26
CA PRO A 575 7.53 13.48 -6.65
C PRO A 575 8.92 13.35 -7.27
N LYS A 576 8.95 12.84 -8.49
CA LYS A 576 10.16 12.72 -9.30
C LYS A 576 10.13 13.67 -10.52
N ASN A 577 8.95 13.87 -11.10
CA ASN A 577 8.75 14.74 -12.26
C ASN A 577 7.48 15.56 -12.11
N GLY A 578 7.44 16.70 -12.76
CA GLY A 578 6.25 17.54 -12.80
C GLY A 578 6.40 18.86 -12.05
N TYR A 579 5.30 19.54 -11.86
CA TYR A 579 5.26 20.82 -11.17
C TYR A 579 3.96 21.04 -10.41
N LEU A 580 4.06 21.81 -9.33
CA LEU A 580 2.94 22.24 -8.50
C LEU A 580 2.97 23.77 -8.38
N LEU A 581 1.91 24.43 -8.82
CA LEU A 581 1.74 25.88 -8.71
C LEU A 581 0.57 26.16 -7.77
N THR A 582 0.80 26.96 -6.73
CA THR A 582 -0.24 27.37 -5.78
C THR A 582 -0.26 28.88 -5.67
N GLY A 583 -1.42 29.49 -5.81
CA GLY A 583 -1.65 30.92 -5.63
C GLY A 583 -2.80 31.17 -4.65
N THR A 584 -2.54 31.89 -3.57
CA THR A 584 -3.54 32.20 -2.53
C THR A 584 -3.69 33.71 -2.38
N GLN A 585 -4.92 34.19 -2.34
CA GLN A 585 -5.28 35.55 -2.00
C GLN A 585 -6.31 35.56 -0.87
N ILE A 586 -6.06 36.33 0.18
CA ILE A 586 -6.95 36.43 1.36
C ILE A 586 -7.20 37.92 1.63
N TYR A 587 -8.47 38.29 1.67
CA TYR A 587 -8.94 39.59 2.16
C TYR A 587 -9.53 39.42 3.57
N THR A 588 -8.92 40.10 4.53
CA THR A 588 -9.41 40.21 5.91
C THR A 588 -10.03 41.58 6.10
N GLY A 589 -11.28 41.65 6.56
CA GLY A 589 -11.94 42.95 6.76
C GLY A 589 -13.43 42.97 6.44
N LEU A 590 -14.05 41.80 6.26
CA LEU A 590 -15.52 41.67 6.13
C LEU A 590 -16.27 41.97 7.43
N GLY A 591 -15.51 42.04 8.54
CA GLY A 591 -15.97 42.38 9.89
C GLY A 591 -14.82 42.21 10.87
N GLY A 592 -14.95 42.82 12.08
CA GLY A 592 -13.93 42.74 13.10
C GLY A 592 -12.89 43.86 13.06
N ASP A 593 -11.78 43.63 13.74
CA ASP A 593 -10.78 44.66 14.06
C ASP A 593 -9.67 44.80 13.02
N ASN A 594 -9.36 43.70 12.27
CA ASN A 594 -8.27 43.61 11.33
C ASN A 594 -8.73 43.88 9.92
N LYS A 595 -7.91 44.62 9.14
CA LYS A 595 -8.13 44.84 7.71
C LYS A 595 -6.80 44.73 6.96
N ASN A 596 -6.66 43.69 6.17
CA ASN A 596 -5.49 43.48 5.34
C ASN A 596 -5.83 42.66 4.08
N ILE A 597 -4.94 42.71 3.11
CA ILE A 597 -4.95 41.82 1.96
C ILE A 597 -3.62 41.09 1.91
N LYS A 598 -3.67 39.77 1.76
CA LYS A 598 -2.52 38.88 1.72
C LYS A 598 -2.48 38.13 0.41
N HIS A 599 -1.34 38.09 -0.24
CA HIS A 599 -1.05 37.33 -1.45
C HIS A 599 0.13 36.40 -1.18
N GLU A 600 0.00 35.14 -1.54
CA GLU A 600 1.09 34.14 -1.50
C GLU A 600 1.08 33.35 -2.80
N ALA A 601 2.27 33.03 -3.31
CA ALA A 601 2.44 32.17 -4.45
C ALA A 601 3.60 31.21 -4.22
N THR A 602 3.44 29.97 -4.61
CA THR A 602 4.49 28.95 -4.55
C THR A 602 4.51 28.16 -5.85
N ALA A 603 5.70 27.97 -6.39
CA ALA A 603 5.96 27.12 -7.53
C ALA A 603 6.99 26.06 -7.13
N LYS A 604 6.66 24.79 -7.29
CA LYS A 604 7.56 23.65 -7.11
C LYS A 604 7.75 22.96 -8.44
N PHE A 605 8.95 22.61 -8.78
CA PHE A 605 9.33 21.89 -9.99
C PHE A 605 10.23 20.73 -9.63
N TYR A 606 9.91 19.54 -10.16
CA TYR A 606 10.69 18.32 -9.97
C TYR A 606 11.11 17.75 -11.31
N LYS A 607 12.36 17.32 -11.41
CA LYS A 607 12.90 16.64 -12.59
C LYS A 607 13.89 15.57 -12.18
N SER A 608 13.62 14.33 -12.57
CA SER A 608 14.56 13.24 -12.47
C SER A 608 15.39 13.07 -13.73
N PHE A 609 16.63 12.62 -13.56
CA PHE A 609 17.58 12.35 -14.64
C PHE A 609 18.53 11.21 -14.24
N VAL A 610 19.29 10.69 -15.23
CA VAL A 610 20.17 9.52 -15.07
C VAL A 610 19.40 8.33 -14.50
N ASP A 611 18.42 7.81 -15.26
CA ASP A 611 17.58 6.66 -14.93
C ASP A 611 16.91 6.78 -13.55
N ASN A 612 16.39 7.97 -13.25
CA ASN A 612 15.74 8.30 -11.98
C ASN A 612 16.64 8.20 -10.72
N GLN A 613 17.97 8.20 -10.90
CA GLN A 613 18.90 8.21 -9.77
C GLN A 613 19.04 9.56 -9.10
N TYR A 614 18.82 10.64 -9.84
CA TYR A 614 18.88 11.99 -9.29
C TYR A 614 17.54 12.71 -9.49
N THR A 615 17.08 13.40 -8.45
CA THR A 615 15.88 14.23 -8.54
C THR A 615 16.21 15.66 -8.11
N LEU A 616 16.05 16.60 -9.02
CA LEU A 616 16.16 18.02 -8.73
C LEU A 616 14.80 18.56 -8.29
N ASN A 617 14.77 19.22 -7.13
CA ASN A 617 13.65 20.04 -6.67
C ASN A 617 14.04 21.50 -6.76
N PHE A 618 13.25 22.30 -7.45
CA PHE A 618 13.37 23.73 -7.50
C PHE A 618 12.09 24.37 -6.98
N THR A 619 12.16 25.09 -5.85
CA THR A 619 10.99 25.71 -5.22
C THR A 619 11.19 27.21 -5.11
N VAL A 620 10.20 27.97 -5.57
CA VAL A 620 10.12 29.42 -5.41
C VAL A 620 8.85 29.77 -4.67
N SER A 621 8.95 30.54 -3.59
CA SER A 621 7.79 31.05 -2.87
C SER A 621 7.93 32.54 -2.65
N GLY A 622 6.82 33.24 -2.63
CA GLY A 622 6.77 34.67 -2.34
C GLY A 622 5.45 35.11 -1.75
N GLY A 623 5.47 36.15 -0.97
CA GLY A 623 4.25 36.68 -0.37
C GLY A 623 4.33 38.17 -0.06
N HIS A 624 3.17 38.79 -0.07
CA HIS A 624 2.95 40.19 0.27
C HIS A 624 1.68 40.33 1.12
N ILE A 625 1.77 41.02 2.21
CA ILE A 625 0.64 41.43 3.03
C ILE A 625 0.66 42.91 3.28
N GLN A 626 -0.49 43.57 3.14
CA GLN A 626 -0.62 44.99 3.42
C GLN A 626 -1.91 45.31 4.17
N GLY A 627 -1.85 46.28 5.06
CA GLY A 627 -3.04 46.81 5.73
C GLY A 627 -3.91 47.62 4.79
N VAL A 628 -5.20 47.56 4.97
CA VAL A 628 -6.22 48.26 4.17
C VAL A 628 -6.96 49.28 5.06
N GLY A 629 -7.30 50.43 4.48
CA GLY A 629 -8.05 51.48 5.18
C GLY A 629 -7.28 52.11 6.34
N GLY A 630 -5.97 52.28 6.23
CA GLY A 630 -5.11 52.89 7.26
C GLY A 630 -4.79 51.96 8.46
N LYS A 631 -5.24 50.71 8.43
CA LYS A 631 -4.92 49.72 9.46
C LYS A 631 -3.52 49.13 9.22
N LYS A 632 -2.78 48.94 10.31
CA LYS A 632 -1.48 48.26 10.30
C LYS A 632 -1.67 46.74 10.28
N VAL A 633 -0.73 46.04 9.62
CA VAL A 633 -0.67 44.57 9.66
C VAL A 633 -0.22 44.12 11.04
N ARG A 634 -1.00 43.26 11.67
CA ARG A 634 -0.70 42.72 12.98
C ARG A 634 0.52 41.80 12.93
N LEU A 635 1.25 41.72 14.06
CA LEU A 635 2.41 40.88 14.23
C LEU A 635 2.10 39.39 13.91
N THR A 636 0.91 38.94 14.33
CA THR A 636 0.44 37.55 14.13
C THR A 636 0.10 37.21 12.69
N ASP A 637 -0.13 38.22 11.82
CA ASP A 637 -0.49 38.01 10.41
C ASP A 637 0.72 38.15 9.47
N ARG A 638 1.87 38.65 9.96
CA ARG A 638 3.10 38.84 9.18
C ARG A 638 3.82 37.52 8.89
N PHE A 639 4.64 37.54 7.84
CA PHE A 639 5.49 36.41 7.49
C PHE A 639 6.69 36.28 8.42
N ASN A 640 7.13 35.02 8.58
CA ASN A 640 8.37 34.66 9.28
C ASN A 640 9.18 33.70 8.41
N LEU A 641 10.51 33.88 8.35
CA LEU A 641 11.42 33.01 7.61
C LEU A 641 12.54 32.48 8.50
N GLY A 642 12.99 31.27 8.19
CA GLY A 642 13.99 30.50 8.93
C GLY A 642 13.47 29.09 9.24
N GLY A 643 14.23 28.30 9.99
CA GLY A 643 13.92 26.90 10.25
C GLY A 643 13.86 26.10 8.95
N HIS A 644 12.68 25.57 8.61
CA HIS A 644 12.48 24.76 7.40
C HIS A 644 12.31 25.58 6.12
N SER A 645 11.88 26.85 6.23
CA SER A 645 11.68 27.71 5.06
C SER A 645 12.97 28.35 4.53
N LEU A 646 14.01 28.42 5.35
CA LEU A 646 15.36 28.87 5.00
C LEU A 646 16.35 28.20 5.96
N ARG A 647 16.83 27.03 5.59
CA ARG A 647 17.70 26.18 6.43
C ARG A 647 19.02 26.89 6.76
N GLY A 648 19.59 26.60 7.91
CA GLY A 648 20.76 27.29 8.41
C GLY A 648 20.45 28.53 9.27
N PHE A 649 19.20 29.00 9.23
CA PHE A 649 18.70 30.07 10.10
C PHE A 649 17.64 29.53 11.05
N ASP A 650 17.57 30.11 12.25
CA ASP A 650 16.58 29.74 13.27
C ASP A 650 15.17 30.11 12.81
N GLN A 651 14.15 29.54 13.44
CA GLN A 651 12.75 29.92 13.22
C GLN A 651 12.58 31.44 13.46
N ALA A 652 11.99 32.16 12.50
CA ALA A 652 11.98 33.62 12.50
C ALA A 652 13.36 34.26 12.66
N GLY A 653 14.38 33.54 12.19
CA GLY A 653 15.82 33.93 12.37
C GLY A 653 16.26 35.07 11.47
N ILE A 654 15.52 35.36 10.41
CA ILE A 654 15.83 36.48 9.50
C ILE A 654 14.68 37.47 9.42
N GLY A 655 14.96 38.64 8.87
CA GLY A 655 13.96 39.68 8.62
C GLY A 655 14.00 40.86 9.60
N PRO A 656 12.94 41.65 9.65
CA PRO A 656 12.86 42.82 10.54
C PRO A 656 12.98 42.45 12.01
N ARG A 657 13.87 43.12 12.74
CA ARG A 657 14.11 42.95 14.18
C ARG A 657 14.16 44.25 14.92
N ALA A 658 13.54 44.28 16.10
CA ALA A 658 13.62 45.45 16.99
C ALA A 658 15.05 45.69 17.44
N LYS A 659 15.45 46.96 17.56
CA LYS A 659 16.73 47.36 18.17
C LYS A 659 16.57 47.46 19.67
N LYS A 660 17.52 46.95 20.41
CA LYS A 660 17.57 47.08 21.87
C LYS A 660 18.19 48.41 22.29
N ASN A 661 17.88 48.85 23.52
CA ASN A 661 18.52 50.02 24.11
C ASN A 661 20.03 49.80 24.28
N PRO A 662 20.89 50.59 23.65
CA PRO A 662 22.33 50.45 23.81
C PRO A 662 22.83 50.62 25.26
N ALA A 663 22.14 51.42 26.07
CA ALA A 663 22.51 51.70 27.46
C ALA A 663 22.15 50.55 28.44
N SER A 664 21.29 49.64 28.05
CA SER A 664 20.87 48.49 28.90
C SER A 664 21.73 47.23 28.71
N VAL A 665 22.70 47.26 27.83
CA VAL A 665 23.52 46.10 27.45
C VAL A 665 24.92 46.23 28.05
N GLY A 666 25.07 45.77 29.27
CA GLY A 666 26.41 45.50 29.82
C GLY A 666 27.04 44.32 29.07
N ASN A 667 28.13 44.57 28.35
CA ASN A 667 29.07 43.59 27.76
C ASN A 667 28.52 42.35 27.03
N VAL A 668 27.28 42.36 26.54
CA VAL A 668 26.72 41.23 25.76
C VAL A 668 26.81 41.61 24.29
N LYS A 669 27.52 40.79 23.52
CA LYS A 669 27.74 40.92 22.07
C LYS A 669 26.46 40.86 21.23
N ASP A 670 25.30 40.53 21.80
CA ASP A 670 24.04 40.34 21.11
C ASP A 670 23.04 41.44 21.48
N SER A 671 23.20 42.58 20.81
CA SER A 671 22.26 43.72 20.86
C SER A 671 20.98 43.52 20.04
N ASP A 672 20.78 42.29 19.50
CA ASP A 672 19.72 42.03 18.54
C ASP A 672 18.40 41.75 19.24
N GLY A 673 17.38 42.47 18.81
CA GLY A 673 16.03 42.38 19.35
C GLY A 673 15.23 41.23 18.79
N GLU A 674 13.98 41.23 19.15
CA GLU A 674 13.04 40.20 18.77
C GLU A 674 12.57 40.35 17.33
N SER A 675 12.22 39.21 16.67
CA SER A 675 11.63 39.23 15.34
C SER A 675 10.32 39.98 15.33
N LEU A 676 10.13 40.84 14.35
CA LEU A 676 8.88 41.58 14.09
C LEU A 676 8.08 40.96 12.97
N GLY A 677 8.56 39.86 12.33
CA GLY A 677 8.04 39.40 11.08
C GLY A 677 8.17 40.40 9.92
N GLY A 678 7.80 40.05 8.75
CA GLY A 678 7.85 40.95 7.58
C GLY A 678 6.53 40.93 6.80
N GLN A 679 6.34 41.97 6.01
CA GLN A 679 5.17 42.10 5.14
C GLN A 679 5.43 41.55 3.74
N LYS A 680 6.69 41.41 3.36
CA LYS A 680 7.11 40.90 2.04
C LYS A 680 8.22 39.88 2.20
N TYR A 681 8.09 38.79 1.47
CA TYR A 681 9.15 37.79 1.43
C TYR A 681 9.27 37.14 0.06
N TYR A 682 10.41 36.54 -0.17
CA TYR A 682 10.61 35.49 -1.17
C TYR A 682 11.59 34.46 -0.64
N THR A 683 11.45 33.23 -1.13
CA THR A 683 12.41 32.14 -0.95
C THR A 683 12.62 31.41 -2.26
N ILE A 684 13.85 30.94 -2.47
CA ILE A 684 14.26 30.10 -3.58
C ILE A 684 15.05 28.94 -3.00
N THR A 685 14.63 27.75 -3.26
CA THR A 685 15.31 26.50 -2.87
C THR A 685 15.66 25.71 -4.12
N ALA A 686 16.93 25.33 -4.25
CA ALA A 686 17.36 24.32 -5.21
C ALA A 686 17.94 23.15 -4.43
N GLU A 687 17.39 21.96 -4.62
CA GLU A 687 17.79 20.77 -3.87
C GLU A 687 17.91 19.57 -4.79
N LEU A 688 19.03 18.87 -4.72
CA LEU A 688 19.31 17.66 -5.49
C LEU A 688 19.29 16.46 -4.57
N PHE A 689 18.40 15.53 -4.81
CA PHE A 689 18.29 14.26 -4.11
C PHE A 689 18.98 13.15 -4.86
N LYS A 690 19.58 12.22 -4.11
CA LYS A 690 20.14 10.96 -4.62
C LYS A 690 19.82 9.82 -3.65
N PRO A 691 19.24 8.69 -4.09
CA PRO A 691 19.16 7.48 -3.29
C PRO A 691 20.55 6.99 -2.90
N LEU A 692 20.71 6.57 -1.65
CA LEU A 692 21.98 6.05 -1.14
C LEU A 692 21.98 4.52 -1.29
N ASN A 693 22.33 4.03 -2.47
CA ASN A 693 22.25 2.62 -2.88
C ASN A 693 23.21 1.67 -2.14
N PHE A 694 24.11 2.20 -1.30
CA PHE A 694 24.96 1.40 -0.43
C PHE A 694 24.23 0.85 0.81
N LEU A 695 23.02 1.33 1.07
CA LEU A 695 22.12 0.81 2.08
C LEU A 695 21.15 -0.21 1.47
N PRO A 696 20.66 -1.19 2.27
CA PRO A 696 19.64 -2.12 1.79
C PRO A 696 18.42 -1.39 1.24
N LYS A 697 17.84 -1.90 0.14
CA LYS A 697 16.68 -1.27 -0.54
C LYS A 697 15.44 -1.13 0.35
N GLU A 698 15.37 -1.89 1.44
CA GLU A 698 14.28 -1.83 2.43
C GLU A 698 14.38 -0.61 3.36
N ILE A 699 15.55 0.06 3.36
CA ILE A 699 15.78 1.31 4.06
C ILE A 699 15.94 2.38 2.97
N ASP A 700 14.82 2.99 2.56
CA ASP A 700 14.88 4.09 1.58
C ASP A 700 15.50 5.32 2.24
N VAL A 701 16.80 5.53 1.98
CA VAL A 701 17.54 6.70 2.41
C VAL A 701 17.98 7.50 1.21
N LYS A 702 17.56 8.76 1.18
CA LYS A 702 17.96 9.72 0.16
C LYS A 702 18.90 10.75 0.82
N GLY A 703 20.06 10.92 0.23
CA GLY A 703 20.93 12.07 0.52
C GLY A 703 20.50 13.27 -0.32
N SER A 704 20.65 14.47 0.21
CA SER A 704 20.42 15.70 -0.55
C SER A 704 21.51 16.74 -0.34
N ILE A 705 21.70 17.59 -1.34
CA ILE A 705 22.46 18.84 -1.23
C ILE A 705 21.54 19.99 -1.63
N PHE A 706 21.63 21.11 -0.94
CA PHE A 706 20.70 22.21 -1.19
C PHE A 706 21.37 23.59 -1.12
N LEU A 707 20.73 24.51 -1.81
CA LEU A 707 20.96 25.95 -1.76
C LEU A 707 19.61 26.63 -1.48
N ASP A 708 19.54 27.35 -0.35
CA ASP A 708 18.38 28.16 0.01
C ASP A 708 18.76 29.64 -0.04
N ILE A 709 17.92 30.45 -0.69
CA ILE A 709 18.04 31.90 -0.78
C ILE A 709 16.72 32.53 -0.38
N GLY A 710 16.73 33.59 0.42
CA GLY A 710 15.49 34.28 0.78
C GLY A 710 15.71 35.63 1.41
N ALA A 711 14.66 36.42 1.41
CA ALA A 711 14.62 37.72 2.09
C ALA A 711 13.24 37.96 2.70
N LEU A 712 13.23 38.66 3.81
CA LEU A 712 12.02 39.10 4.52
C LEU A 712 12.21 40.54 4.96
N TRP A 713 11.27 41.40 4.58
CA TRP A 713 11.39 42.82 4.87
C TRP A 713 10.04 43.51 5.04
N ASP A 714 10.07 44.77 5.36
CA ASP A 714 8.97 45.65 5.74
C ASP A 714 8.21 45.17 6.97
N ALA A 715 8.23 46.00 7.99
CA ALA A 715 7.48 45.80 9.22
C ALA A 715 6.84 47.13 9.61
N ASP A 716 5.53 47.17 9.65
CA ASP A 716 4.75 48.33 10.05
C ASP A 716 4.65 48.33 11.60
N SER A 717 5.75 48.58 12.28
CA SER A 717 5.88 48.54 13.74
C SER A 717 6.48 49.79 14.31
N LYS A 718 5.95 50.26 15.44
CA LYS A 718 6.62 51.19 16.31
C LYS A 718 7.53 50.45 17.29
N THR A 719 8.74 50.92 17.45
CA THR A 719 9.70 50.35 18.40
C THR A 719 10.40 51.48 19.16
N ASP A 720 10.88 51.20 20.38
CA ASP A 720 11.51 52.21 21.25
C ASP A 720 12.76 52.80 20.61
N TYR A 721 13.55 52.00 19.90
CA TYR A 721 14.85 52.37 19.32
C TYR A 721 14.95 52.13 17.81
N GLY A 722 13.79 51.97 17.11
CA GLY A 722 13.74 51.62 15.72
C GLY A 722 13.96 50.11 15.48
N TYR A 723 14.05 49.70 14.22
CA TYR A 723 14.25 48.29 13.88
C TYR A 723 15.18 48.14 12.66
N PHE A 724 15.78 46.97 12.57
CA PHE A 724 16.53 46.59 11.39
C PHE A 724 15.52 46.18 10.28
N ASN A 725 15.71 46.73 9.10
CA ASN A 725 14.87 46.42 7.94
C ASN A 725 15.75 46.38 6.68
N ASP A 726 16.07 45.18 6.21
CA ASP A 726 17.00 45.00 5.11
C ASP A 726 16.45 43.92 4.15
N LYS A 727 16.20 44.34 2.92
CA LYS A 727 15.68 43.50 1.81
C LYS A 727 16.76 42.66 1.11
N SER A 728 18.02 42.77 1.52
CA SER A 728 19.10 41.99 0.89
C SER A 728 18.89 40.48 1.12
N PRO A 729 19.17 39.62 0.13
CA PRO A 729 19.00 38.19 0.26
C PRO A 729 19.96 37.60 1.31
N ARG A 730 19.49 36.65 2.08
CA ARG A 730 20.25 35.69 2.85
C ARG A 730 20.42 34.43 2.04
N ALA A 731 21.49 33.69 2.24
CA ALA A 731 21.70 32.42 1.54
C ALA A 731 22.39 31.42 2.47
N SER A 732 22.02 30.15 2.30
CA SER A 732 22.66 29.02 2.96
C SER A 732 22.85 27.88 1.97
N VAL A 733 23.89 27.09 2.20
CA VAL A 733 24.14 25.82 1.52
C VAL A 733 24.11 24.69 2.54
N GLY A 734 23.81 23.49 2.14
CA GLY A 734 23.79 22.39 3.08
C GLY A 734 23.59 21.04 2.43
N PHE A 735 23.53 20.06 3.30
CA PHE A 735 23.19 18.69 2.93
C PHE A 735 22.17 18.12 3.90
N GLY A 736 21.41 17.12 3.44
CA GLY A 736 20.39 16.49 4.25
C GLY A 736 20.31 14.99 3.99
N PHE A 737 19.63 14.30 4.90
CA PHE A 737 19.27 12.89 4.78
C PHE A 737 17.79 12.74 5.05
N LEU A 738 17.11 12.07 4.15
CA LEU A 738 15.70 11.68 4.28
C LEU A 738 15.65 10.17 4.44
N LEU A 739 15.21 9.71 5.61
CA LEU A 739 14.93 8.31 5.90
C LEU A 739 13.44 8.09 5.74
N ASP A 740 13.05 7.28 4.78
CA ASP A 740 11.66 6.85 4.63
C ASP A 740 11.45 5.59 5.47
N THR A 741 10.77 5.73 6.61
CA THR A 741 10.53 4.63 7.54
C THR A 741 9.07 4.19 7.44
N LYS A 742 8.79 2.95 7.84
CA LYS A 742 7.41 2.42 7.90
C LYS A 742 6.46 3.22 8.81
N PHE A 743 7.00 4.05 9.71
CA PHE A 743 6.21 4.84 10.66
C PHE A 743 6.02 6.28 10.20
N ALA A 744 7.10 6.92 9.74
CA ALA A 744 7.10 8.29 9.23
C ALA A 744 8.46 8.61 8.59
N PRO A 745 8.51 9.48 7.57
CA PRO A 745 9.78 9.97 7.06
C PRO A 745 10.47 10.86 8.10
N ILE A 746 11.78 10.63 8.28
CA ILE A 746 12.63 11.41 9.19
C ILE A 746 13.63 12.17 8.35
N ARG A 747 13.70 13.49 8.55
CA ARG A 747 14.61 14.34 7.80
C ARG A 747 15.62 15.04 8.72
N PHE A 748 16.89 14.95 8.35
CA PHE A 748 18.02 15.63 8.98
C PHE A 748 18.62 16.61 7.97
N ASP A 749 18.67 17.91 8.32
CA ASP A 749 19.29 18.93 7.48
C ASP A 749 20.42 19.64 8.23
N PHE A 750 21.54 19.80 7.56
CA PHE A 750 22.68 20.57 8.01
C PHE A 750 22.88 21.78 7.09
N GLY A 751 22.47 22.98 7.55
CA GLY A 751 22.50 24.21 6.78
C GLY A 751 23.57 25.20 7.29
N PHE A 752 24.35 25.71 6.37
CA PHE A 752 25.46 26.65 6.66
C PHE A 752 25.16 27.98 6.00
N PRO A 753 24.86 29.05 6.77
CA PRO A 753 24.64 30.39 6.22
C PRO A 753 25.91 30.96 5.57
N ILE A 754 25.87 31.17 4.27
CA ILE A 754 26.95 31.77 3.48
C ILE A 754 26.76 33.30 3.31
N ARG A 755 25.51 33.77 3.36
CA ARG A 755 25.19 35.21 3.33
C ARG A 755 24.17 35.53 4.40
N LYS A 756 24.54 36.34 5.37
CA LYS A 756 23.76 36.71 6.56
C LYS A 756 24.04 38.13 7.01
N LYS A 757 23.18 38.68 7.88
CA LYS A 757 23.43 39.92 8.62
C LYS A 757 23.82 39.61 10.04
N HIS A 758 24.43 40.60 10.72
CA HIS A 758 24.91 40.43 12.08
C HIS A 758 23.80 40.12 13.10
N TYR A 759 22.59 40.55 12.82
CA TYR A 759 21.40 40.33 13.67
C TYR A 759 20.58 39.08 13.29
N ASP A 760 20.97 38.31 12.26
CA ASP A 760 20.31 37.08 11.89
C ASP A 760 20.68 35.96 12.88
N GLN A 761 19.69 35.16 13.30
CA GLN A 761 19.89 34.01 14.19
C GLN A 761 20.10 32.76 13.37
N ARG A 762 21.05 31.93 13.82
CA ARG A 762 21.49 30.74 13.08
C ARG A 762 21.07 29.46 13.79
N GLN A 763 20.66 28.49 13.02
CA GLN A 763 20.44 27.10 13.45
C GLN A 763 20.98 26.19 12.35
N MET A 764 22.15 25.58 12.58
CA MET A 764 22.81 24.77 11.56
C MET A 764 22.19 23.38 11.38
N PHE A 765 21.54 22.85 12.40
CA PHE A 765 20.95 21.52 12.41
C PHE A 765 19.44 21.61 12.58
N ASN A 766 18.71 20.97 11.66
CA ASN A 766 17.28 20.80 11.73
C ASN A 766 16.95 19.31 11.68
N LEU A 767 16.12 18.86 12.61
CA LEU A 767 15.53 17.53 12.63
C LEU A 767 14.03 17.68 12.50
N ARG A 768 13.42 16.94 11.57
CA ARG A 768 11.99 16.92 11.35
C ARG A 768 11.50 15.49 11.19
N PHE A 769 10.48 15.11 11.94
CA PHE A 769 9.64 14.01 11.63
C PHE A 769 8.58 14.53 10.64
N VAL A 770 8.59 14.05 9.42
CA VAL A 770 7.66 14.49 8.38
C VAL A 770 6.45 13.56 8.42
N THR A 771 5.49 13.88 9.28
CA THR A 771 4.14 13.33 9.15
C THR A 771 3.36 14.31 8.29
N GLU A 772 3.42 14.17 6.98
CA GLU A 772 2.44 14.75 6.08
C GLU A 772 1.34 13.71 5.88
N LEU A 773 0.23 13.92 6.57
CA LEU A 773 -1.05 13.30 6.27
C LEU A 773 -1.83 14.18 5.30
#